data_3d8db7c49858b336e8866becb80b85fa
#
_entry.id   3d8db7c49858b336e8866becb80b85fa
#
_cell.length_a   1.000
_cell.length_b   1.000
_cell.length_c   1.000
_cell.angle_alpha   90.00
_cell.angle_beta   90.00
_cell.angle_gamma   90.00
#
_symmetry.space_group_name_H-M   'P 1'
#
loop_
_entity.id
_entity.type
_entity.pdbx_description
1 polymer ?
#
loop_
_entity_poly.entity_id
_entity_poly.type
_entity_poly.pdbx_seq_one_letter_code
_entity_poly.pdbx_strand_id
1 'polypeptide(L)'
;NAKQIQNTYSIMSSRSLSSAKNNILDFAFSSPVTSQARLPDNTKPQLKNEAEPKLDAYEAEIYSTKEDPRRFQQDRDRPEYKSLCYSNSTQSVCTSVEEGQHLLKQVTFLKSSLTPGVIADYFDKLGHLPDDQMESVRADTKFAMLCRYSIENLQQYSHAELIGILKAFVRLEIPATHSMFSVYEVEFCRRVWNMSTNDLLLVADMWRYLGRSVPRYLEILYSYMELRWKDLNLPQLIQLIYIIGEGRKAPRELMQKLESMVLRHLDSLNLEEIGAVCLGFFKSHNGLSEHLMRKIGDKVSDGMDDISNYALVNVLKMFRFTHVDHLVFLKRLGQIAPGRIPSMGSQGIMHIALSCAALHYLDENVMNAVAATIPDRVAYCRSKDLAKLLWSFGALNYQPPNADQFYATLTSQIRNKLGEFEKFPEHFLTCLLGLVFAKYYPLDLIEFALSEKFVKLATKESLFELKKDLFTLDGSVEIECPEYTGNHLSMELRQEVTEMLQSFSRQDICIKPEVLEAATLIESMLGGPQYVKNHMILPHTRSNDLEVHLDVGEKPIPINVDTVGSPSVSSELKPMGIQITEDLLDQLLDSNRKTVLHKDVEKPKLETGQRRVASSVPKDYTKLLNPDFSSGVPITDNLISMLAMSRALPEKPLCKPKARADAFKLAIQVSNRNHYCYASRHLLGLHNLKRRQLQKLGYVVVELPYWEWFPLLKRTRSEKLAYLHQKIFSS
;
A
#
# COMPACT_ATOMS: atom_id res chain seq x y z
N ASN A 1 32.70 10.40 19.55
CA ASN A 1 31.29 10.68 19.84
C ASN A 1 30.53 11.29 18.65
N ALA A 2 31.14 12.14 17.80
CA ALA A 2 30.47 12.70 16.62
C ALA A 2 30.25 11.66 15.49
N LYS A 3 31.13 10.69 15.31
CA LYS A 3 31.00 9.64 14.33
C LYS A 3 29.91 8.58 14.69
N GLN A 4 29.63 8.38 15.96
CA GLN A 4 28.52 7.52 16.39
C GLN A 4 27.16 8.19 16.17
N ILE A 5 27.05 9.49 16.33
CA ILE A 5 25.84 10.26 16.09
C ILE A 5 25.52 10.31 14.58
N GLN A 6 26.50 10.49 13.71
CA GLN A 6 26.30 10.48 12.25
C GLN A 6 25.87 9.10 11.72
N ASN A 7 26.39 8.00 12.25
CA ASN A 7 25.93 6.65 11.87
C ASN A 7 24.52 6.35 12.37
N THR A 8 24.13 6.85 13.54
CA THR A 8 22.78 6.69 14.08
C THR A 8 21.76 7.49 13.26
N TYR A 9 22.09 8.69 12.81
CA TYR A 9 21.22 9.49 11.93
C TYR A 9 21.09 8.91 10.53
N SER A 10 22.14 8.33 9.98
CA SER A 10 22.08 7.64 8.67
C SER A 10 21.22 6.37 8.70
N ILE A 11 21.27 5.63 9.81
CA ILE A 11 20.49 4.41 10.01
C ILE A 11 19.01 4.74 10.34
N MET A 12 18.74 5.81 11.08
CA MET A 12 17.39 6.28 11.35
C MET A 12 16.71 6.89 10.13
N SER A 13 17.44 7.65 9.31
CA SER A 13 16.92 8.20 8.05
C SER A 13 16.54 7.12 7.05
N SER A 14 17.30 6.03 6.95
CA SER A 14 16.97 4.92 6.07
C SER A 14 15.82 4.05 6.57
N ARG A 15 15.67 3.88 7.90
CA ARG A 15 14.57 3.08 8.49
C ARG A 15 13.23 3.80 8.51
N SER A 16 13.18 5.10 8.73
CA SER A 16 11.93 5.88 8.67
C SER A 16 11.43 6.05 7.23
N LEU A 17 12.33 6.16 6.27
CA LEU A 17 12.00 6.24 4.84
C LEU A 17 11.41 4.94 4.28
N SER A 18 11.85 3.77 4.74
CA SER A 18 11.30 2.50 4.27
C SER A 18 9.90 2.22 4.83
N SER A 19 9.64 2.55 6.10
CA SER A 19 8.34 2.30 6.74
C SER A 19 7.22 3.23 6.24
N ALA A 20 7.57 4.46 5.90
CA ALA A 20 6.60 5.45 5.42
C ALA A 20 6.19 5.21 3.95
N LYS A 21 7.10 4.70 3.12
CA LYS A 21 6.86 4.47 1.69
C LYS A 21 5.83 3.38 1.38
N ASN A 22 5.60 2.46 2.33
CA ASN A 22 4.85 1.25 2.08
C ASN A 22 3.34 1.38 2.20
N ASN A 23 2.86 2.38 2.96
CA ASN A 23 1.45 2.41 3.32
C ASN A 23 0.53 2.93 2.22
N ILE A 24 1.03 3.49 1.13
CA ILE A 24 0.18 4.24 0.20
C ILE A 24 -0.07 3.56 -1.12
N LEU A 25 0.92 2.91 -1.70
CA LEU A 25 0.64 2.14 -2.91
C LEU A 25 -0.35 1.00 -2.63
N ASP A 26 -0.36 0.48 -1.40
CA ASP A 26 -1.30 -0.56 -1.01
C ASP A 26 -2.57 -0.01 -0.35
N PHE A 27 -2.53 1.18 0.25
CA PHE A 27 -3.70 1.79 0.88
C PHE A 27 -4.63 2.47 -0.12
N ALA A 28 -4.12 3.13 -1.13
CA ALA A 28 -4.92 3.60 -2.26
C ALA A 28 -5.67 2.44 -2.95
N PHE A 29 -5.32 1.20 -2.62
CA PHE A 29 -5.78 0.00 -3.32
C PHE A 29 -6.43 -1.08 -2.44
N SER A 30 -6.62 -0.83 -1.14
CA SER A 30 -7.40 -1.70 -0.24
C SER A 30 -8.75 -1.05 0.03
N SER A 31 -9.80 -1.57 -0.57
CA SER A 31 -11.17 -1.12 -0.27
C SER A 31 -11.53 -1.45 1.17
N PRO A 32 -12.11 -0.53 1.94
CA PRO A 32 -12.74 -0.88 3.21
C PRO A 32 -13.97 -1.73 2.93
N VAL A 33 -14.11 -2.82 3.66
CA VAL A 33 -15.36 -3.57 3.73
C VAL A 33 -16.36 -2.71 4.48
N THR A 34 -17.15 -1.95 3.75
CA THR A 34 -18.31 -1.24 4.31
C THR A 34 -19.44 -2.25 4.52
N SER A 35 -19.76 -2.49 5.76
CA SER A 35 -21.04 -3.09 6.16
C SER A 35 -22.17 -2.12 5.81
N GLN A 36 -22.83 -2.34 4.67
CA GLN A 36 -24.06 -1.63 4.35
C GLN A 36 -25.26 -2.33 4.98
N ALA A 37 -25.94 -1.61 5.87
CA ALA A 37 -27.30 -1.93 6.27
C ALA A 37 -28.25 -1.78 5.07
N ARG A 38 -29.01 -2.82 4.77
CA ARG A 38 -30.07 -2.82 3.75
C ARG A 38 -31.34 -2.20 4.33
N LEU A 39 -31.87 -1.19 3.64
CA LEU A 39 -33.28 -0.83 3.68
C LEU A 39 -34.00 -1.49 2.50
N PRO A 40 -35.26 -1.90 2.63
CA PRO A 40 -35.99 -2.60 1.59
C PRO A 40 -36.58 -1.63 0.57
N ASP A 41 -36.40 -1.88 -0.70
CA ASP A 41 -37.24 -1.24 -1.70
C ASP A 41 -37.75 -2.24 -2.74
N ASN A 42 -39.08 -2.25 -2.86
CA ASN A 42 -39.85 -2.93 -3.86
C ASN A 42 -39.83 -2.09 -5.14
N THR A 43 -39.40 -2.66 -6.23
CA THR A 43 -40.05 -2.61 -7.56
C THR A 43 -39.12 -3.23 -8.61
N LYS A 44 -39.58 -4.33 -9.21
CA LYS A 44 -39.00 -4.91 -10.42
C LYS A 44 -39.55 -4.19 -11.65
N PRO A 45 -38.71 -4.01 -12.68
CA PRO A 45 -39.07 -4.53 -13.97
C PRO A 45 -38.06 -5.54 -14.52
N GLN A 46 -38.61 -6.59 -15.09
CA GLN A 46 -37.89 -7.61 -15.85
C GLN A 46 -37.22 -6.99 -17.08
N LEU A 47 -35.91 -7.18 -17.21
CA LEU A 47 -35.19 -7.01 -18.47
C LEU A 47 -34.36 -8.26 -18.75
N LYS A 48 -34.42 -8.65 -20.00
CA LYS A 48 -33.97 -9.91 -20.60
C LYS A 48 -32.48 -10.19 -20.30
N ASN A 49 -32.21 -11.45 -20.00
CA ASN A 49 -30.87 -12.04 -19.90
C ASN A 49 -30.10 -11.89 -21.23
N GLU A 50 -29.16 -10.94 -21.27
CA GLU A 50 -27.98 -11.09 -22.07
C GLU A 50 -26.92 -11.68 -21.16
N ALA A 51 -26.30 -12.77 -21.57
CA ALA A 51 -25.33 -13.51 -20.79
C ALA A 51 -24.14 -12.61 -20.46
N GLU A 52 -24.00 -12.24 -19.19
CA GLU A 52 -22.76 -11.64 -18.68
C GLU A 52 -21.61 -12.62 -18.92
N PRO A 53 -20.49 -12.20 -19.50
CA PRO A 53 -19.33 -13.06 -19.64
C PRO A 53 -18.87 -13.45 -18.23
N LYS A 54 -18.69 -14.76 -18.03
CA LYS A 54 -18.25 -15.34 -16.76
C LYS A 54 -16.90 -14.70 -16.33
N LEU A 55 -16.97 -13.65 -15.54
CA LEU A 55 -15.82 -12.98 -14.91
C LEU A 55 -15.01 -13.94 -14.02
N ASP A 56 -15.61 -15.06 -13.67
CA ASP A 56 -15.18 -15.98 -12.62
C ASP A 56 -13.98 -16.86 -13.00
N ALA A 57 -13.76 -17.12 -14.28
CA ALA A 57 -12.69 -18.02 -14.71
C ALA A 57 -11.31 -17.34 -14.75
N TYR A 58 -11.27 -16.03 -14.95
CA TYR A 58 -10.02 -15.29 -15.21
C TYR A 58 -9.26 -14.86 -13.96
N GLU A 59 -9.96 -14.59 -12.86
CA GLU A 59 -9.31 -14.27 -11.57
C GLU A 59 -8.68 -15.50 -10.93
N ALA A 60 -9.18 -16.71 -11.26
CA ALA A 60 -8.62 -17.97 -10.80
C ALA A 60 -7.23 -18.29 -11.36
N GLU A 61 -6.88 -17.76 -12.54
CA GLU A 61 -5.59 -18.02 -13.20
C GLU A 61 -4.37 -17.47 -12.45
N ILE A 62 -4.54 -16.52 -11.50
CA ILE A 62 -3.43 -16.03 -10.68
C ILE A 62 -2.92 -17.13 -9.76
N TYR A 63 -3.83 -17.93 -9.25
CA TYR A 63 -3.55 -18.88 -8.18
C TYR A 63 -3.38 -20.29 -8.73
N SER A 64 -4.29 -20.73 -9.56
CA SER A 64 -4.26 -22.01 -10.25
C SER A 64 -5.38 -22.03 -11.30
N THR A 65 -5.24 -22.82 -12.35
CA THR A 65 -6.22 -22.92 -13.44
C THR A 65 -7.60 -23.45 -13.03
N LYS A 66 -7.80 -23.80 -11.73
CA LYS A 66 -9.04 -24.43 -11.23
C LYS A 66 -9.65 -23.76 -10.00
N GLU A 67 -9.02 -22.73 -9.43
CA GLU A 67 -9.46 -22.16 -8.14
C GLU A 67 -10.14 -20.81 -8.31
N ASP A 68 -11.32 -20.62 -7.70
CA ASP A 68 -11.94 -19.31 -7.54
C ASP A 68 -11.42 -18.66 -6.25
N PRO A 69 -10.57 -17.60 -6.33
CA PRO A 69 -9.95 -16.98 -5.15
C PRO A 69 -10.95 -16.30 -4.22
N ARG A 70 -12.21 -16.19 -4.61
CA ARG A 70 -13.29 -15.58 -3.81
C ARG A 70 -13.99 -16.57 -2.90
N ARG A 71 -13.78 -17.88 -3.07
CA ARG A 71 -14.40 -18.92 -2.25
C ARG A 71 -13.44 -19.42 -1.19
N PHE A 72 -13.80 -19.27 0.07
CA PHE A 72 -13.00 -19.77 1.20
C PHE A 72 -12.70 -21.26 1.13
N GLN A 73 -13.65 -22.05 0.64
CA GLN A 73 -13.48 -23.50 0.51
C GLN A 73 -12.33 -23.90 -0.42
N GLN A 74 -12.01 -23.05 -1.39
CA GLN A 74 -10.93 -23.32 -2.34
C GLN A 74 -9.54 -23.00 -1.78
N ASP A 75 -9.46 -22.24 -0.71
CA ASP A 75 -8.18 -21.96 -0.06
C ASP A 75 -7.51 -23.22 0.48
N ARG A 76 -8.28 -24.27 0.79
CA ARG A 76 -7.75 -25.58 1.26
C ARG A 76 -6.92 -26.33 0.22
N ASP A 77 -7.11 -26.04 -1.05
CA ASP A 77 -6.41 -26.70 -2.14
C ASP A 77 -5.10 -25.98 -2.50
N ARG A 78 -4.81 -24.84 -1.88
CA ARG A 78 -3.58 -24.11 -2.09
C ARG A 78 -2.39 -24.88 -1.51
N PRO A 79 -1.24 -24.94 -2.22
CA PRO A 79 -0.07 -25.71 -1.79
C PRO A 79 0.44 -25.37 -0.41
N GLU A 80 0.44 -24.10 -0.02
CA GLU A 80 0.88 -23.62 1.28
C GLU A 80 -0.03 -24.06 2.44
N TYR A 81 -1.25 -24.50 2.09
CA TYR A 81 -2.26 -24.89 3.08
C TYR A 81 -2.47 -26.40 3.22
N LYS A 82 -1.89 -27.20 2.31
CA LYS A 82 -2.12 -28.67 2.26
C LYS A 82 -1.89 -29.41 3.56
N SER A 83 -0.89 -28.99 4.33
CA SER A 83 -0.51 -29.67 5.58
C SER A 83 -1.30 -29.21 6.81
N LEU A 84 -2.07 -28.13 6.71
CA LEU A 84 -2.58 -27.38 7.86
C LEU A 84 -4.04 -27.06 7.80
N CYS A 85 -4.62 -27.04 6.60
CA CYS A 85 -6.02 -26.69 6.46
C CYS A 85 -6.92 -27.81 6.99
N TYR A 86 -8.09 -27.40 7.43
CA TYR A 86 -9.20 -28.31 7.61
C TYR A 86 -9.42 -29.04 6.28
N SER A 87 -9.01 -30.31 6.20
CA SER A 87 -9.29 -31.13 5.04
C SER A 87 -10.53 -31.98 5.28
N ASN A 88 -11.46 -31.97 4.31
CA ASN A 88 -12.57 -32.91 4.27
C ASN A 88 -12.11 -34.34 3.88
N SER A 89 -10.82 -34.60 3.81
CA SER A 89 -10.23 -35.82 3.27
C SER A 89 -10.25 -37.03 4.20
N THR A 90 -10.81 -36.97 5.40
CA THR A 90 -11.28 -38.17 6.06
C THR A 90 -12.38 -38.73 5.18
N GLN A 91 -12.19 -39.92 4.63
CA GLN A 91 -13.22 -40.69 3.96
C GLN A 91 -14.42 -40.81 4.92
N SER A 92 -15.28 -39.83 4.89
CA SER A 92 -16.51 -39.84 5.65
C SER A 92 -17.50 -40.69 4.86
N VAL A 93 -18.10 -41.62 5.54
CA VAL A 93 -19.22 -42.38 5.00
C VAL A 93 -20.30 -41.36 4.64
N CYS A 94 -20.59 -41.21 3.36
CA CYS A 94 -21.68 -40.35 2.92
C CYS A 94 -22.99 -40.82 3.58
N THR A 95 -23.62 -39.91 4.31
CA THR A 95 -24.93 -40.15 4.92
C THR A 95 -25.98 -40.23 3.82
N SER A 96 -26.88 -41.23 3.84
CA SER A 96 -27.96 -41.29 2.85
C SER A 96 -29.01 -40.19 3.09
N VAL A 97 -29.72 -39.82 2.03
CA VAL A 97 -30.76 -38.78 2.13
C VAL A 97 -31.87 -39.21 3.08
N GLU A 98 -32.23 -40.50 3.06
CA GLU A 98 -33.23 -41.06 3.96
C GLU A 98 -32.81 -41.00 5.42
N GLU A 99 -31.52 -41.30 5.71
CA GLU A 99 -30.97 -41.20 7.04
C GLU A 99 -30.99 -39.74 7.52
N GLY A 100 -30.57 -38.79 6.69
CA GLY A 100 -30.63 -37.35 7.01
C GLY A 100 -32.05 -36.87 7.35
N GLN A 101 -33.04 -37.28 6.56
CA GLN A 101 -34.46 -36.98 6.82
C GLN A 101 -34.97 -37.65 8.12
N HIS A 102 -34.50 -38.87 8.40
CA HIS A 102 -34.84 -39.57 9.61
C HIS A 102 -34.28 -38.85 10.85
N LEU A 103 -33.03 -38.43 10.80
CA LEU A 103 -32.38 -37.66 11.86
C LEU A 103 -33.15 -36.37 12.13
N LEU A 104 -33.52 -35.61 11.09
CA LEU A 104 -34.31 -34.38 11.26
C LEU A 104 -35.69 -34.65 11.89
N LYS A 105 -36.34 -35.77 11.58
CA LYS A 105 -37.58 -36.17 12.25
C LYS A 105 -37.37 -36.48 13.74
N GLN A 106 -36.27 -37.16 14.07
CA GLN A 106 -35.92 -37.48 15.46
C GLN A 106 -35.71 -36.23 16.33
N VAL A 107 -35.16 -35.14 15.77
CA VAL A 107 -35.00 -33.86 16.50
C VAL A 107 -36.29 -33.37 17.14
N THR A 108 -37.43 -33.61 16.48
CA THR A 108 -38.72 -33.18 17.00
C THR A 108 -39.26 -34.10 18.10
N PHE A 109 -39.00 -35.41 18.02
CA PHE A 109 -39.54 -36.39 18.97
C PHE A 109 -38.68 -36.52 20.23
N LEU A 110 -37.37 -36.33 20.14
CA LEU A 110 -36.39 -36.64 21.19
C LEU A 110 -35.89 -35.43 21.99
N LYS A 111 -36.62 -34.33 21.96
CA LYS A 111 -36.21 -33.06 22.58
C LYS A 111 -35.62 -33.20 23.98
N SER A 112 -36.24 -34.03 24.83
CA SER A 112 -35.84 -34.21 26.24
C SER A 112 -34.67 -35.18 26.44
N SER A 113 -34.27 -35.95 25.42
CA SER A 113 -33.20 -36.94 25.44
C SER A 113 -32.00 -36.59 24.58
N LEU A 114 -31.98 -35.40 23.97
CA LEU A 114 -30.85 -34.93 23.17
C LEU A 114 -29.68 -34.49 24.08
N THR A 115 -28.73 -35.40 24.22
CA THR A 115 -27.45 -35.06 24.88
C THR A 115 -26.50 -34.33 23.95
N PRO A 116 -25.49 -33.58 24.47
CA PRO A 116 -24.48 -32.92 23.65
C PRO A 116 -23.85 -33.82 22.59
N GLY A 117 -23.47 -35.07 22.96
CA GLY A 117 -22.88 -36.00 22.02
C GLY A 117 -23.80 -36.43 20.90
N VAL A 118 -25.11 -36.63 21.17
CA VAL A 118 -26.12 -36.94 20.14
C VAL A 118 -26.32 -35.77 19.17
N ILE A 119 -26.35 -34.55 19.71
CA ILE A 119 -26.45 -33.35 18.85
C ILE A 119 -25.23 -33.20 17.96
N ALA A 120 -24.04 -33.42 18.48
CA ALA A 120 -22.79 -33.38 17.71
C ALA A 120 -22.76 -34.45 16.60
N ASP A 121 -23.21 -35.68 16.90
CA ASP A 121 -23.35 -36.78 15.93
C ASP A 121 -24.34 -36.42 14.82
N TYR A 122 -25.49 -35.81 15.16
CA TYR A 122 -26.45 -35.38 14.18
C TYR A 122 -25.90 -34.31 13.24
N PHE A 123 -25.17 -33.31 13.74
CA PHE A 123 -24.50 -32.33 12.92
C PHE A 123 -23.43 -32.96 12.02
N ASP A 124 -22.64 -33.90 12.54
CA ASP A 124 -21.61 -34.58 11.75
C ASP A 124 -22.23 -35.35 10.59
N LYS A 125 -23.28 -36.15 10.85
CA LYS A 125 -24.02 -36.91 9.81
C LYS A 125 -24.69 -35.98 8.79
N LEU A 126 -25.35 -34.91 9.22
CA LEU A 126 -25.97 -33.94 8.32
C LEU A 126 -24.91 -33.21 7.48
N GLY A 127 -23.72 -32.97 8.02
CA GLY A 127 -22.61 -32.39 7.27
C GLY A 127 -21.96 -33.32 6.24
N HIS A 128 -22.35 -34.59 6.19
CA HIS A 128 -21.88 -35.56 5.21
C HIS A 128 -22.96 -35.95 4.17
N LEU A 129 -24.05 -35.21 4.11
CA LEU A 129 -25.05 -35.34 3.05
C LEU A 129 -24.49 -34.86 1.69
N PRO A 130 -25.04 -35.37 0.58
CA PRO A 130 -24.71 -34.87 -0.76
C PRO A 130 -24.99 -33.37 -0.90
N ASP A 131 -24.16 -32.69 -1.71
CA ASP A 131 -24.17 -31.20 -1.86
C ASP A 131 -25.52 -30.67 -2.32
N ASP A 132 -26.25 -31.44 -3.17
CA ASP A 132 -27.58 -31.09 -3.67
C ASP A 132 -28.67 -31.05 -2.58
N GLN A 133 -28.46 -31.72 -1.43
CA GLN A 133 -29.37 -31.74 -0.29
C GLN A 133 -29.09 -30.68 0.77
N MET A 134 -27.94 -30.05 0.75
CA MET A 134 -27.49 -29.10 1.81
C MET A 134 -28.41 -27.88 1.91
N GLU A 135 -28.91 -27.36 0.78
CA GLU A 135 -29.83 -26.23 0.78
C GLU A 135 -31.18 -26.61 1.40
N SER A 136 -31.71 -27.82 1.06
CA SER A 136 -32.94 -28.34 1.64
C SER A 136 -32.84 -28.52 3.17
N VAL A 137 -31.72 -29.03 3.64
CA VAL A 137 -31.44 -29.18 5.10
C VAL A 137 -31.40 -27.83 5.80
N ARG A 138 -30.70 -26.85 5.23
CA ARG A 138 -30.61 -25.48 5.81
C ARG A 138 -31.98 -24.81 5.89
N ALA A 139 -32.87 -25.08 4.99
CA ALA A 139 -34.24 -24.54 4.95
C ALA A 139 -35.20 -25.25 5.89
N ASP A 140 -34.87 -26.46 6.40
CA ASP A 140 -35.77 -27.23 7.28
C ASP A 140 -35.88 -26.61 8.66
N THR A 141 -37.10 -26.40 9.14
CA THR A 141 -37.38 -25.87 10.48
C THR A 141 -36.81 -26.74 11.60
N LYS A 142 -36.70 -28.07 11.37
CA LYS A 142 -36.09 -28.99 12.35
C LYS A 142 -34.60 -28.81 12.48
N PHE A 143 -33.91 -28.47 11.36
CA PHE A 143 -32.52 -28.08 11.42
C PHE A 143 -32.35 -26.78 12.24
N ALA A 144 -33.21 -25.78 12.06
CA ALA A 144 -33.19 -24.58 12.89
C ALA A 144 -33.44 -24.90 14.40
N MET A 145 -34.30 -25.88 14.71
CA MET A 145 -34.47 -26.38 16.06
C MET A 145 -33.19 -27.05 16.59
N LEU A 146 -32.51 -27.88 15.81
CA LEU A 146 -31.23 -28.52 16.17
C LEU A 146 -30.16 -27.45 16.48
N CYS A 147 -30.06 -26.42 15.64
CA CYS A 147 -29.18 -25.28 15.88
C CYS A 147 -29.51 -24.56 17.21
N ARG A 148 -30.79 -24.40 17.54
CA ARG A 148 -31.21 -23.82 18.81
C ARG A 148 -30.81 -24.69 19.99
N TYR A 149 -31.05 -26.00 19.92
CA TYR A 149 -30.70 -26.94 21.00
C TYR A 149 -29.19 -27.00 21.22
N SER A 150 -28.38 -26.85 20.16
CA SER A 150 -26.93 -26.82 20.27
C SER A 150 -26.43 -25.62 21.09
N ILE A 151 -27.17 -24.50 21.12
CA ILE A 151 -26.80 -23.31 21.87
C ILE A 151 -27.22 -23.41 23.35
N GLU A 152 -28.32 -24.08 23.65
CA GLU A 152 -28.91 -24.11 25.01
C GLU A 152 -27.94 -24.65 26.08
N ASN A 153 -27.04 -25.56 25.69
CA ASN A 153 -26.12 -26.23 26.64
C ASN A 153 -24.66 -26.25 26.18
N LEU A 154 -24.18 -25.18 25.52
CA LEU A 154 -22.83 -25.11 24.97
C LEU A 154 -21.72 -25.45 25.94
N GLN A 155 -21.88 -25.16 27.23
CA GLN A 155 -20.88 -25.45 28.26
C GLN A 155 -20.70 -26.95 28.52
N GLN A 156 -21.67 -27.78 28.20
CA GLN A 156 -21.66 -29.22 28.46
C GLN A 156 -20.93 -30.03 27.37
N TYR A 157 -20.71 -29.42 26.18
CA TYR A 157 -19.98 -30.09 25.10
C TYR A 157 -18.49 -30.18 25.44
N SER A 158 -17.87 -31.27 25.05
CA SER A 158 -16.40 -31.40 24.99
C SER A 158 -15.83 -30.47 23.90
N HIS A 159 -14.50 -30.25 23.92
CA HIS A 159 -13.81 -29.50 22.86
C HIS A 159 -14.00 -30.18 21.50
N ALA A 160 -13.85 -31.50 21.45
CA ALA A 160 -13.98 -32.28 20.22
C ALA A 160 -15.39 -32.17 19.61
N GLU A 161 -16.45 -32.26 20.42
CA GLU A 161 -17.85 -32.10 19.96
C GLU A 161 -18.10 -30.70 19.39
N LEU A 162 -17.65 -29.62 20.07
CA LEU A 162 -17.82 -28.26 19.56
C LEU A 162 -17.06 -28.04 18.25
N ILE A 163 -15.86 -28.57 18.14
CA ILE A 163 -15.07 -28.53 16.90
C ILE A 163 -15.78 -29.33 15.81
N GLY A 164 -16.35 -30.51 16.13
CA GLY A 164 -17.12 -31.32 15.22
C GLY A 164 -18.36 -30.57 14.68
N ILE A 165 -19.10 -29.90 15.55
CA ILE A 165 -20.24 -29.06 15.15
C ILE A 165 -19.80 -27.91 14.24
N LEU A 166 -18.70 -27.23 14.58
CA LEU A 166 -18.17 -26.16 13.74
C LEU A 166 -17.70 -26.65 12.36
N LYS A 167 -17.13 -27.87 12.28
CA LYS A 167 -16.82 -28.56 11.02
C LYS A 167 -18.08 -28.82 10.20
N ALA A 168 -19.15 -29.28 10.84
CA ALA A 168 -20.43 -29.51 10.17
C ALA A 168 -21.02 -28.19 9.62
N PHE A 169 -20.89 -27.08 10.35
CA PHE A 169 -21.32 -25.77 9.86
C PHE A 169 -20.54 -25.33 8.60
N VAL A 170 -19.23 -25.60 8.54
CA VAL A 170 -18.42 -25.35 7.34
C VAL A 170 -18.90 -26.18 6.17
N ARG A 171 -19.13 -27.49 6.37
CA ARG A 171 -19.60 -28.41 5.32
C ARG A 171 -21.00 -28.06 4.82
N LEU A 172 -21.91 -27.70 5.74
CA LEU A 172 -23.25 -27.28 5.45
C LEU A 172 -23.32 -25.86 4.89
N GLU A 173 -22.22 -25.17 4.71
CA GLU A 173 -22.13 -23.78 4.20
C GLU A 173 -23.12 -22.82 4.91
N ILE A 174 -23.16 -22.88 6.25
CA ILE A 174 -24.07 -22.01 7.00
C ILE A 174 -23.68 -20.53 6.79
N PRO A 175 -24.64 -19.65 6.47
CA PRO A 175 -24.33 -18.25 6.22
C PRO A 175 -23.59 -17.55 7.38
N ALA A 176 -22.52 -16.84 7.08
CA ALA A 176 -21.68 -16.13 8.05
C ALA A 176 -22.46 -15.17 8.96
N THR A 177 -23.62 -14.70 8.50
CA THR A 177 -24.51 -13.76 9.21
C THR A 177 -25.36 -14.43 10.29
N HIS A 178 -25.38 -15.77 10.39
CA HIS A 178 -26.23 -16.47 11.33
C HIS A 178 -25.87 -16.10 12.78
N SER A 179 -26.89 -15.72 13.57
CA SER A 179 -26.73 -15.17 14.94
C SER A 179 -26.07 -16.13 15.94
N MET A 180 -26.24 -17.47 15.74
CA MET A 180 -25.64 -18.48 16.63
C MET A 180 -24.12 -18.37 16.70
N PHE A 181 -23.46 -17.95 15.63
CA PHE A 181 -21.98 -17.86 15.62
C PHE A 181 -21.42 -16.91 16.66
N SER A 182 -22.15 -15.87 17.05
CA SER A 182 -21.73 -14.99 18.14
C SER A 182 -21.66 -15.72 19.49
N VAL A 183 -22.56 -16.68 19.71
CA VAL A 183 -22.62 -17.49 20.94
C VAL A 183 -21.47 -18.51 20.94
N TYR A 184 -21.25 -19.18 19.81
CA TYR A 184 -20.11 -20.09 19.64
C TYR A 184 -18.76 -19.38 19.79
N GLU A 185 -18.60 -18.16 19.23
CA GLU A 185 -17.37 -17.37 19.41
C GLU A 185 -17.09 -17.11 20.89
N VAL A 186 -18.10 -16.69 21.67
CA VAL A 186 -17.94 -16.44 23.11
C VAL A 186 -17.52 -17.72 23.84
N GLU A 187 -18.10 -18.88 23.53
CA GLU A 187 -17.73 -20.13 24.16
C GLU A 187 -16.32 -20.59 23.79
N PHE A 188 -15.92 -20.46 22.53
CA PHE A 188 -14.53 -20.74 22.13
C PHE A 188 -13.55 -19.78 22.82
N CYS A 189 -13.89 -18.50 22.96
CA CYS A 189 -13.08 -17.53 23.72
C CYS A 189 -12.83 -17.96 25.15
N ARG A 190 -13.85 -18.52 25.82
CA ARG A 190 -13.70 -19.02 27.22
C ARG A 190 -12.77 -20.23 27.32
N ARG A 191 -12.68 -21.04 26.26
CA ARG A 191 -11.92 -22.29 26.23
C ARG A 191 -10.49 -22.18 25.73
N VAL A 192 -10.08 -21.06 25.20
CA VAL A 192 -8.74 -20.88 24.56
C VAL A 192 -7.62 -21.44 25.44
N TRP A 193 -7.65 -21.20 26.74
CA TRP A 193 -6.59 -21.60 27.65
C TRP A 193 -6.55 -23.11 27.97
N ASN A 194 -7.61 -23.83 27.63
CA ASN A 194 -7.77 -25.26 27.89
C ASN A 194 -7.70 -26.12 26.61
N MET A 195 -7.54 -25.49 25.45
CA MET A 195 -7.45 -26.17 24.16
C MET A 195 -6.01 -26.34 23.71
N SER A 196 -5.75 -27.35 22.89
CA SER A 196 -4.43 -27.51 22.26
C SER A 196 -4.18 -26.45 21.19
N THR A 197 -2.91 -26.16 20.91
CA THR A 197 -2.52 -25.23 19.82
C THR A 197 -3.11 -25.64 18.48
N ASN A 198 -3.15 -26.93 18.17
CA ASN A 198 -3.76 -27.46 16.94
C ASN A 198 -5.25 -27.14 16.87
N ASP A 199 -5.99 -27.38 17.96
CA ASP A 199 -7.43 -27.10 18.01
C ASP A 199 -7.71 -25.61 17.88
N LEU A 200 -6.90 -24.77 18.52
CA LEU A 200 -7.06 -23.32 18.43
C LEU A 200 -6.85 -22.80 17.00
N LEU A 201 -5.82 -23.27 16.30
CA LEU A 201 -5.57 -22.91 14.91
C LEU A 201 -6.63 -23.48 13.99
N LEU A 202 -7.11 -24.70 14.24
CA LEU A 202 -8.19 -25.33 13.49
C LEU A 202 -9.49 -24.53 13.62
N VAL A 203 -9.86 -24.12 14.83
CA VAL A 203 -11.04 -23.27 15.07
C VAL A 203 -10.94 -21.94 14.33
N ALA A 204 -9.77 -21.27 14.39
CA ALA A 204 -9.54 -20.03 13.66
C ALA A 204 -9.70 -20.23 12.12
N ASP A 205 -9.19 -21.35 11.60
CA ASP A 205 -9.29 -21.70 10.19
C ASP A 205 -10.76 -21.96 9.78
N MET A 206 -11.52 -22.70 10.60
CA MET A 206 -12.95 -22.94 10.34
C MET A 206 -13.77 -21.64 10.31
N TRP A 207 -13.52 -20.70 11.19
CA TRP A 207 -14.15 -19.37 11.15
C TRP A 207 -13.84 -18.63 9.85
N ARG A 208 -12.61 -18.76 9.35
CA ARG A 208 -12.21 -18.23 8.06
C ARG A 208 -12.98 -18.90 6.92
N TYR A 209 -13.11 -20.22 6.91
CA TYR A 209 -13.90 -20.96 5.92
C TYR A 209 -15.38 -20.56 5.91
N LEU A 210 -15.95 -20.26 7.07
CA LEU A 210 -17.30 -19.73 7.20
C LEU A 210 -17.42 -18.27 6.73
N GLY A 211 -16.30 -17.59 6.39
CA GLY A 211 -16.32 -16.17 6.05
C GLY A 211 -16.71 -15.26 7.22
N ARG A 212 -16.62 -15.78 8.46
CA ARG A 212 -16.99 -15.06 9.68
C ARG A 212 -15.77 -14.37 10.30
N SER A 213 -15.85 -13.04 10.48
CA SER A 213 -14.88 -12.30 11.29
C SER A 213 -15.12 -12.53 12.78
N VAL A 214 -14.08 -12.97 13.49
CA VAL A 214 -14.10 -13.29 14.93
C VAL A 214 -12.99 -12.53 15.68
N PRO A 215 -13.07 -11.20 15.75
CA PRO A 215 -11.97 -10.38 16.28
C PRO A 215 -11.66 -10.67 17.73
N ARG A 216 -12.66 -11.00 18.56
CA ARG A 216 -12.48 -11.33 19.99
C ARG A 216 -11.71 -12.64 20.16
N TYR A 217 -12.09 -13.65 19.39
CA TYR A 217 -11.40 -14.93 19.42
C TYR A 217 -9.93 -14.79 18.97
N LEU A 218 -9.68 -14.06 17.88
CA LEU A 218 -8.33 -13.82 17.37
C LEU A 218 -7.47 -13.05 18.37
N GLU A 219 -8.00 -12.04 19.04
CA GLU A 219 -7.27 -11.28 20.05
C GLU A 219 -6.79 -12.18 21.23
N ILE A 220 -7.65 -13.06 21.72
CA ILE A 220 -7.30 -13.99 22.79
C ILE A 220 -6.31 -15.05 22.26
N LEU A 221 -6.53 -15.56 21.05
CA LEU A 221 -5.61 -16.49 20.37
C LEU A 221 -4.20 -15.89 20.25
N TYR A 222 -4.09 -14.64 19.82
CA TYR A 222 -2.79 -13.97 19.68
C TYR A 222 -2.10 -13.80 21.05
N SER A 223 -2.85 -13.47 22.09
CA SER A 223 -2.33 -13.37 23.44
C SER A 223 -1.80 -14.74 23.94
N TYR A 224 -2.53 -15.81 23.65
CA TYR A 224 -2.09 -17.17 23.96
C TYR A 224 -0.81 -17.54 23.19
N MET A 225 -0.79 -17.26 21.88
CA MET A 225 0.36 -17.57 21.02
C MET A 225 1.59 -16.73 21.39
N GLU A 226 1.39 -15.51 21.86
CA GLU A 226 2.49 -14.65 22.31
C GLU A 226 3.25 -15.24 23.50
N LEU A 227 2.58 -15.97 24.36
CA LEU A 227 3.19 -16.68 25.50
C LEU A 227 3.86 -18.00 25.09
N ARG A 228 3.33 -18.68 24.07
CA ARG A 228 3.76 -20.02 23.65
C ARG A 228 4.40 -20.06 22.25
N TRP A 229 4.85 -18.94 21.73
CA TRP A 229 5.40 -18.87 20.37
C TRP A 229 6.57 -19.81 20.10
N LYS A 230 7.36 -20.17 21.14
CA LYS A 230 8.50 -21.07 21.01
C LYS A 230 8.11 -22.53 20.83
N ASP A 231 6.90 -22.88 21.24
CA ASP A 231 6.37 -24.26 21.20
C ASP A 231 5.75 -24.58 19.83
N LEU A 232 5.61 -23.60 18.95
CA LEU A 232 5.06 -23.77 17.61
C LEU A 232 6.01 -24.60 16.75
N ASN A 233 5.48 -25.67 16.14
CA ASN A 233 6.18 -26.35 15.06
C ASN A 233 6.03 -25.56 13.74
N LEU A 234 6.81 -25.94 12.72
CA LEU A 234 6.85 -25.20 11.46
C LEU A 234 5.47 -25.10 10.77
N PRO A 235 4.69 -26.18 10.62
CA PRO A 235 3.34 -26.10 10.11
C PRO A 235 2.42 -25.13 10.88
N GLN A 236 2.42 -25.19 12.20
CA GLN A 236 1.62 -24.31 13.06
C GLN A 236 2.03 -22.83 12.89
N LEU A 237 3.33 -22.56 12.73
CA LEU A 237 3.86 -21.24 12.49
C LEU A 237 3.29 -20.64 11.20
N ILE A 238 3.30 -21.40 10.11
CA ILE A 238 2.79 -20.95 8.80
C ILE A 238 1.28 -20.73 8.86
N GLN A 239 0.54 -21.67 9.47
CA GLN A 239 -0.90 -21.55 9.65
C GLN A 239 -1.27 -20.30 10.48
N LEU A 240 -0.56 -20.06 11.58
CA LEU A 240 -0.78 -18.88 12.41
C LEU A 240 -0.53 -17.57 11.62
N ILE A 241 0.57 -17.49 10.87
CA ILE A 241 0.89 -16.32 10.04
C ILE A 241 -0.18 -16.10 8.97
N TYR A 242 -0.70 -17.16 8.38
CA TYR A 242 -1.79 -17.08 7.40
C TYR A 242 -3.09 -16.57 8.05
N ILE A 243 -3.48 -17.10 9.21
CA ILE A 243 -4.65 -16.66 9.99
C ILE A 243 -4.52 -15.18 10.36
N ILE A 244 -3.33 -14.76 10.81
CA ILE A 244 -3.03 -13.35 11.11
C ILE A 244 -3.24 -12.47 9.86
N GLY A 245 -2.77 -12.91 8.71
CA GLY A 245 -2.96 -12.20 7.45
C GLY A 245 -4.42 -12.02 7.09
N GLU A 246 -5.25 -13.05 7.27
CA GLU A 246 -6.70 -12.96 7.03
C GLU A 246 -7.40 -12.05 8.06
N GLY A 247 -6.97 -12.09 9.33
CA GLY A 247 -7.45 -11.18 10.38
C GLY A 247 -6.99 -9.74 10.22
N ARG A 248 -6.00 -9.47 9.37
CA ARG A 248 -5.42 -8.16 9.05
C ARG A 248 -4.84 -7.36 10.21
N LYS A 249 -4.78 -7.93 11.39
CA LYS A 249 -4.24 -7.29 12.60
C LYS A 249 -3.57 -8.33 13.47
N ALA A 250 -2.41 -7.99 14.02
CA ALA A 250 -1.75 -8.75 15.07
C ALA A 250 -0.88 -7.82 15.93
N PRO A 251 -0.61 -8.18 17.20
CA PRO A 251 0.34 -7.45 18.02
C PRO A 251 1.73 -7.45 17.38
N ARG A 252 2.37 -6.27 17.35
CA ARG A 252 3.69 -6.12 16.74
C ARG A 252 4.74 -7.01 17.39
N GLU A 253 4.65 -7.19 18.70
CA GLU A 253 5.57 -8.04 19.48
C GLU A 253 5.46 -9.51 19.04
N LEU A 254 4.24 -10.01 18.86
CA LEU A 254 4.02 -11.36 18.33
C LEU A 254 4.65 -11.49 16.94
N MET A 255 4.41 -10.53 16.03
CA MET A 255 4.96 -10.59 14.68
C MET A 255 6.49 -10.60 14.65
N GLN A 256 7.16 -9.87 15.53
CA GLN A 256 8.62 -9.90 15.66
C GLN A 256 9.13 -11.27 16.15
N LYS A 257 8.40 -11.91 17.08
CA LYS A 257 8.71 -13.26 17.55
C LYS A 257 8.55 -14.28 16.42
N LEU A 258 7.46 -14.18 15.65
CA LEU A 258 7.20 -15.07 14.51
C LEU A 258 8.23 -14.87 13.39
N GLU A 259 8.64 -13.64 13.11
CA GLU A 259 9.71 -13.33 12.15
C GLU A 259 11.03 -14.03 12.54
N SER A 260 11.38 -14.00 13.83
CA SER A 260 12.58 -14.68 14.34
C SER A 260 12.53 -16.19 14.13
N MET A 261 11.34 -16.79 14.23
CA MET A 261 11.14 -18.22 13.93
C MET A 261 11.23 -18.51 12.43
N VAL A 262 10.61 -17.67 11.59
CA VAL A 262 10.72 -17.78 10.12
C VAL A 262 12.18 -17.73 9.70
N LEU A 263 12.96 -16.79 10.24
CA LEU A 263 14.40 -16.67 9.93
C LEU A 263 15.17 -17.95 10.34
N ARG A 264 14.84 -18.54 11.48
CA ARG A 264 15.48 -19.77 11.98
C ARG A 264 15.19 -20.99 11.11
N HIS A 265 13.96 -21.08 10.58
CA HIS A 265 13.48 -22.24 9.83
C HIS A 265 13.44 -22.01 8.32
N LEU A 266 14.02 -20.90 7.83
CA LEU A 266 13.93 -20.51 6.43
C LEU A 266 14.39 -21.61 5.47
N ASP A 267 15.46 -22.31 5.80
CA ASP A 267 16.02 -23.37 4.95
C ASP A 267 15.08 -24.58 4.81
N SER A 268 14.24 -24.82 5.83
CA SER A 268 13.24 -25.90 5.84
C SER A 268 11.93 -25.53 5.14
N LEU A 269 11.66 -24.23 4.89
CA LEU A 269 10.46 -23.78 4.20
C LEU A 269 10.54 -24.06 2.70
N ASN A 270 9.46 -24.57 2.12
CA ASN A 270 9.33 -24.63 0.67
C ASN A 270 8.90 -23.27 0.10
N LEU A 271 8.90 -23.13 -1.23
CA LEU A 271 8.62 -21.85 -1.90
C LEU A 271 7.16 -21.38 -1.70
N GLU A 272 6.22 -22.31 -1.63
CA GLU A 272 4.81 -22.01 -1.39
C GLU A 272 4.57 -21.50 0.04
N GLU A 273 5.24 -22.13 1.01
CA GLU A 273 5.22 -21.70 2.40
C GLU A 273 5.85 -20.31 2.59
N ILE A 274 6.93 -20.00 1.87
CA ILE A 274 7.51 -18.65 1.82
C ILE A 274 6.49 -17.65 1.26
N GLY A 275 5.76 -18.02 0.21
CA GLY A 275 4.66 -17.23 -0.32
C GLY A 275 3.57 -16.96 0.71
N ALA A 276 3.18 -17.97 1.49
CA ALA A 276 2.19 -17.84 2.56
C ALA A 276 2.68 -16.91 3.69
N VAL A 277 3.94 -17.03 4.11
CA VAL A 277 4.58 -16.15 5.10
C VAL A 277 4.59 -14.70 4.60
N CYS A 278 5.05 -14.48 3.39
CA CYS A 278 5.06 -13.14 2.78
C CYS A 278 3.65 -12.53 2.72
N LEU A 279 2.64 -13.32 2.36
CA LEU A 279 1.24 -12.86 2.32
C LEU A 279 0.71 -12.49 3.69
N GLY A 280 0.98 -13.32 4.71
CA GLY A 280 0.49 -13.08 6.07
C GLY A 280 1.07 -11.80 6.68
N PHE A 281 2.37 -11.58 6.54
CA PHE A 281 3.03 -10.35 6.97
C PHE A 281 2.54 -9.14 6.18
N PHE A 282 2.39 -9.27 4.86
CA PHE A 282 1.86 -8.19 4.01
C PHE A 282 0.44 -7.79 4.40
N LYS A 283 -0.50 -8.74 4.54
CA LYS A 283 -1.90 -8.47 4.88
C LYS A 283 -2.08 -7.89 6.28
N SER A 284 -1.21 -8.23 7.22
CA SER A 284 -1.22 -7.69 8.59
C SER A 284 -0.47 -6.36 8.73
N HIS A 285 -0.02 -5.78 7.60
CA HIS A 285 0.75 -4.54 7.57
C HIS A 285 2.05 -4.57 8.40
N ASN A 286 2.67 -5.74 8.51
CA ASN A 286 3.96 -5.91 9.13
C ASN A 286 5.01 -6.20 8.06
N GLY A 287 6.06 -5.37 8.00
CA GLY A 287 7.21 -5.62 7.13
C GLY A 287 8.12 -6.69 7.71
N LEU A 288 8.74 -7.47 6.85
CA LEU A 288 9.87 -8.32 7.21
C LEU A 288 11.15 -7.48 7.24
N SER A 289 12.11 -7.85 8.08
CA SER A 289 13.41 -7.18 8.12
C SER A 289 14.16 -7.32 6.80
N GLU A 290 15.00 -6.33 6.48
CA GLU A 290 15.83 -6.38 5.28
C GLU A 290 16.68 -7.65 5.20
N HIS A 291 17.23 -8.09 6.34
CA HIS A 291 18.03 -9.30 6.41
C HIS A 291 17.24 -10.56 6.01
N LEU A 292 16.03 -10.73 6.54
CA LEU A 292 15.17 -11.87 6.17
C LEU A 292 14.73 -11.77 4.71
N MET A 293 14.36 -10.56 4.24
CA MET A 293 13.97 -10.35 2.84
C MET A 293 15.09 -10.67 1.85
N ARG A 294 16.35 -10.35 2.18
CA ARG A 294 17.49 -10.72 1.33
C ARG A 294 17.66 -12.24 1.25
N LYS A 295 17.57 -12.94 2.38
CA LYS A 295 17.63 -14.42 2.39
C LYS A 295 16.45 -15.06 1.63
N ILE A 296 15.24 -14.52 1.76
CA ILE A 296 14.08 -14.94 0.96
C ILE A 296 14.36 -14.72 -0.52
N GLY A 297 14.94 -13.57 -0.87
CA GLY A 297 15.33 -13.24 -2.24
C GLY A 297 16.31 -14.25 -2.82
N ASP A 298 17.36 -14.61 -2.09
CA ASP A 298 18.32 -15.63 -2.51
C ASP A 298 17.60 -16.97 -2.77
N LYS A 299 16.87 -17.48 -1.75
CA LYS A 299 16.20 -18.78 -1.83
C LYS A 299 15.15 -18.85 -2.94
N VAL A 300 14.35 -17.80 -3.12
CA VAL A 300 13.35 -17.74 -4.20
C VAL A 300 14.01 -17.59 -5.56
N SER A 301 15.17 -16.92 -5.65
CA SER A 301 15.92 -16.81 -6.92
C SER A 301 16.40 -18.17 -7.41
N ASP A 302 16.90 -19.01 -6.47
CA ASP A 302 17.40 -20.34 -6.79
C ASP A 302 16.28 -21.28 -7.26
N GLY A 303 15.06 -21.18 -6.69
CA GLY A 303 13.92 -22.02 -7.04
C GLY A 303 12.84 -21.31 -7.87
N MET A 304 13.17 -20.22 -8.56
CA MET A 304 12.15 -19.40 -9.25
C MET A 304 11.44 -20.15 -10.39
N ASP A 305 12.03 -21.18 -10.95
CA ASP A 305 11.40 -22.01 -11.98
C ASP A 305 10.24 -22.84 -11.43
N ASP A 306 10.33 -23.26 -10.17
CA ASP A 306 9.39 -24.19 -9.52
C ASP A 306 8.29 -23.49 -8.69
N ILE A 307 8.49 -22.21 -8.34
CA ILE A 307 7.52 -21.46 -7.53
C ILE A 307 6.22 -21.24 -8.29
N SER A 308 5.07 -21.40 -7.64
CA SER A 308 3.78 -21.09 -8.27
C SER A 308 3.61 -19.58 -8.54
N ASN A 309 2.76 -19.24 -9.51
CA ASN A 309 2.44 -17.83 -9.78
C ASN A 309 1.84 -17.13 -8.55
N TYR A 310 1.06 -17.86 -7.76
CA TYR A 310 0.47 -17.35 -6.52
C TYR A 310 1.54 -16.99 -5.48
N ALA A 311 2.45 -17.90 -5.17
CA ALA A 311 3.52 -17.67 -4.20
C ALA A 311 4.47 -16.57 -4.68
N LEU A 312 4.83 -16.55 -5.97
CA LEU A 312 5.66 -15.50 -6.56
C LEU A 312 5.03 -14.12 -6.39
N VAL A 313 3.74 -13.98 -6.68
CA VAL A 313 3.00 -12.71 -6.49
C VAL A 313 3.01 -12.27 -5.02
N ASN A 314 2.90 -13.20 -4.07
CA ASN A 314 2.94 -12.87 -2.64
C ASN A 314 4.33 -12.43 -2.19
N VAL A 315 5.38 -13.07 -2.68
CA VAL A 315 6.77 -12.64 -2.47
C VAL A 315 7.00 -11.24 -3.05
N LEU A 316 6.53 -10.98 -4.26
CA LEU A 316 6.60 -9.65 -4.90
C LEU A 316 5.86 -8.57 -4.10
N LYS A 317 4.69 -8.89 -3.55
CA LYS A 317 3.97 -7.96 -2.65
C LYS A 317 4.83 -7.57 -1.45
N MET A 318 5.55 -8.53 -0.86
CA MET A 318 6.39 -8.26 0.30
C MET A 318 7.65 -7.47 -0.07
N PHE A 319 8.34 -7.79 -1.19
CA PHE A 319 9.45 -6.98 -1.69
C PHE A 319 9.03 -5.53 -1.93
N ARG A 320 7.87 -5.33 -2.55
CA ARG A 320 7.31 -4.00 -2.75
C ARG A 320 7.00 -3.30 -1.42
N PHE A 321 6.43 -4.04 -0.45
CA PHE A 321 6.07 -3.49 0.85
C PHE A 321 7.29 -3.10 1.68
N THR A 322 8.38 -3.84 1.61
CA THR A 322 9.62 -3.58 2.35
C THR A 322 10.60 -2.69 1.59
N HIS A 323 10.36 -2.43 0.29
CA HIS A 323 11.28 -1.72 -0.61
C HIS A 323 12.72 -2.24 -0.59
N VAL A 324 12.88 -3.53 -0.36
CA VAL A 324 14.19 -4.17 -0.43
C VAL A 324 14.52 -4.43 -1.90
N ASP A 325 15.55 -3.76 -2.38
CA ASP A 325 16.11 -4.02 -3.69
C ASP A 325 17.06 -5.22 -3.63
N HIS A 326 16.74 -6.27 -4.39
CA HIS A 326 17.54 -7.49 -4.47
C HIS A 326 17.84 -7.81 -5.94
N LEU A 327 19.03 -7.42 -6.40
CA LEU A 327 19.35 -7.45 -7.83
C LEU A 327 19.32 -8.86 -8.44
N VAL A 328 19.76 -9.88 -7.70
CA VAL A 328 19.76 -11.28 -8.18
C VAL A 328 18.31 -11.72 -8.41
N PHE A 329 17.43 -11.49 -7.44
CA PHE A 329 16.00 -11.80 -7.53
C PHE A 329 15.35 -11.06 -8.71
N LEU A 330 15.59 -9.75 -8.85
CA LEU A 330 15.01 -8.96 -9.93
C LEU A 330 15.49 -9.39 -11.32
N LYS A 331 16.78 -9.70 -11.48
CA LYS A 331 17.31 -10.25 -12.73
C LYS A 331 16.71 -11.62 -13.07
N ARG A 332 16.55 -12.48 -12.06
CA ARG A 332 15.93 -13.79 -12.27
C ARG A 332 14.46 -13.66 -12.62
N LEU A 333 13.74 -12.74 -11.98
CA LEU A 333 12.36 -12.38 -12.34
C LEU A 333 12.29 -11.92 -13.82
N GLY A 334 13.22 -11.07 -14.26
CA GLY A 334 13.31 -10.60 -15.65
C GLY A 334 13.47 -11.74 -16.67
N GLN A 335 14.17 -12.82 -16.30
CA GLN A 335 14.35 -14.00 -17.14
C GLN A 335 13.10 -14.88 -17.23
N ILE A 336 12.39 -15.06 -16.12
CA ILE A 336 11.29 -16.05 -16.00
C ILE A 336 9.92 -15.44 -16.29
N ALA A 337 9.66 -14.22 -15.82
CA ALA A 337 8.33 -13.60 -15.90
C ALA A 337 7.81 -13.45 -17.33
N PRO A 338 8.58 -13.07 -18.36
CA PRO A 338 8.08 -12.96 -19.73
C PRO A 338 7.42 -14.24 -20.25
N GLY A 339 8.00 -15.41 -19.91
CA GLY A 339 7.45 -16.71 -20.31
C GLY A 339 6.17 -17.10 -19.53
N ARG A 340 6.00 -16.58 -18.29
CA ARG A 340 4.84 -16.90 -17.44
C ARG A 340 3.67 -15.94 -17.64
N ILE A 341 3.91 -14.68 -17.97
CA ILE A 341 2.88 -13.63 -18.11
C ILE A 341 1.73 -14.07 -19.01
N PRO A 342 1.93 -14.73 -20.18
CA PRO A 342 0.83 -15.17 -21.03
C PRO A 342 -0.13 -16.18 -20.37
N SER A 343 0.33 -16.92 -19.35
CA SER A 343 -0.50 -17.90 -18.62
C SER A 343 -1.10 -17.35 -17.31
N MET A 344 -0.77 -16.10 -16.93
CA MET A 344 -1.24 -15.48 -15.68
C MET A 344 -2.51 -14.68 -15.90
N GLY A 345 -3.35 -14.61 -14.87
CA GLY A 345 -4.50 -13.68 -14.84
C GLY A 345 -4.05 -12.21 -14.72
N SER A 346 -4.93 -11.28 -15.11
CA SER A 346 -4.65 -9.84 -15.15
C SER A 346 -4.15 -9.27 -13.82
N GLN A 347 -4.61 -9.80 -12.68
CA GLN A 347 -4.13 -9.38 -11.37
C GLN A 347 -2.67 -9.78 -11.10
N GLY A 348 -2.27 -11.01 -11.48
CA GLY A 348 -0.87 -11.45 -11.36
C GLY A 348 0.07 -10.62 -12.20
N ILE A 349 -0.32 -10.39 -13.47
CA ILE A 349 0.42 -9.53 -14.41
C ILE A 349 0.58 -8.11 -13.84
N MET A 350 -0.50 -7.52 -13.34
CA MET A 350 -0.49 -6.21 -12.70
C MET A 350 0.47 -6.17 -11.51
N HIS A 351 0.50 -7.22 -10.66
CA HIS A 351 1.42 -7.24 -9.53
C HIS A 351 2.89 -7.33 -9.96
N ILE A 352 3.21 -8.03 -11.05
CA ILE A 352 4.57 -8.05 -11.60
C ILE A 352 4.97 -6.64 -12.07
N ALA A 353 4.17 -6.01 -12.94
CA ALA A 353 4.44 -4.67 -13.44
C ALA A 353 4.57 -3.64 -12.29
N LEU A 354 3.64 -3.67 -11.33
CA LEU A 354 3.67 -2.78 -10.17
C LEU A 354 4.91 -3.00 -9.28
N SER A 355 5.39 -4.23 -9.16
CA SER A 355 6.60 -4.51 -8.37
C SER A 355 7.84 -3.96 -9.05
N CYS A 356 7.94 -4.09 -10.37
CA CYS A 356 8.99 -3.44 -11.15
C CYS A 356 8.99 -1.91 -10.93
N ALA A 357 7.82 -1.28 -11.02
CA ALA A 357 7.68 0.17 -10.81
C ALA A 357 8.02 0.59 -9.37
N ALA A 358 7.51 -0.11 -8.36
CA ALA A 358 7.72 0.24 -6.96
C ALA A 358 9.16 0.00 -6.49
N LEU A 359 9.88 -0.95 -7.08
CA LEU A 359 11.29 -1.20 -6.82
C LEU A 359 12.21 -0.41 -7.77
N HIS A 360 11.62 0.43 -8.63
CA HIS A 360 12.32 1.21 -9.64
C HIS A 360 13.23 0.35 -10.56
N TYR A 361 12.80 -0.87 -10.84
CA TYR A 361 13.55 -1.82 -11.68
C TYR A 361 12.91 -1.94 -13.05
N LEU A 362 13.55 -1.41 -14.06
CA LEU A 362 13.11 -1.54 -15.45
C LEU A 362 13.70 -2.79 -16.05
N ASP A 363 12.83 -3.71 -16.48
CA ASP A 363 13.15 -4.83 -17.35
C ASP A 363 12.24 -4.76 -18.57
N GLU A 364 12.82 -4.47 -19.73
CA GLU A 364 12.08 -4.25 -20.97
C GLU A 364 11.32 -5.50 -21.42
N ASN A 365 11.91 -6.70 -21.24
CA ASN A 365 11.25 -7.95 -21.63
C ASN A 365 10.00 -8.21 -20.82
N VAL A 366 10.07 -7.96 -19.50
CA VAL A 366 8.89 -8.06 -18.61
C VAL A 366 7.81 -7.08 -19.03
N MET A 367 8.17 -5.80 -19.20
CA MET A 367 7.21 -4.76 -19.55
C MET A 367 6.61 -4.99 -20.95
N ASN A 368 7.38 -5.47 -21.91
CA ASN A 368 6.89 -5.85 -23.24
C ASN A 368 5.90 -7.02 -23.19
N ALA A 369 6.19 -8.05 -22.40
CA ALA A 369 5.28 -9.17 -22.21
C ALA A 369 3.95 -8.73 -21.55
N VAL A 370 4.02 -7.82 -20.56
CA VAL A 370 2.82 -7.20 -19.96
C VAL A 370 2.01 -6.44 -21.01
N ALA A 371 2.67 -5.56 -21.78
CA ALA A 371 2.01 -4.74 -22.79
C ALA A 371 1.42 -5.55 -23.95
N ALA A 372 2.01 -6.68 -24.28
CA ALA A 372 1.47 -7.60 -25.29
C ALA A 372 0.24 -8.38 -24.80
N THR A 373 0.20 -8.72 -23.50
CA THR A 373 -0.83 -9.64 -22.96
C THR A 373 -2.07 -8.90 -22.44
N ILE A 374 -1.91 -7.72 -21.84
CA ILE A 374 -3.00 -7.00 -21.18
C ILE A 374 -4.11 -6.53 -22.12
N PRO A 375 -3.87 -6.05 -23.35
CA PRO A 375 -4.94 -5.60 -24.24
C PRO A 375 -6.04 -6.64 -24.45
N ASP A 376 -5.68 -7.92 -24.62
CA ASP A 376 -6.67 -9.01 -24.80
C ASP A 376 -7.47 -9.33 -23.52
N ARG A 377 -6.99 -8.86 -22.38
CA ARG A 377 -7.53 -9.16 -21.05
C ARG A 377 -8.08 -7.94 -20.32
N VAL A 378 -8.10 -6.80 -20.98
CA VAL A 378 -8.46 -5.51 -20.37
C VAL A 378 -9.88 -5.50 -19.81
N ALA A 379 -10.80 -6.24 -20.41
CA ALA A 379 -12.19 -6.37 -19.96
C ALA A 379 -12.31 -6.90 -18.52
N TYR A 380 -11.37 -7.72 -18.09
CA TYR A 380 -11.32 -8.30 -16.73
C TYR A 380 -10.61 -7.42 -15.71
N CYS A 381 -9.96 -6.32 -16.14
CA CYS A 381 -9.29 -5.40 -15.25
C CYS A 381 -10.29 -4.52 -14.50
N ARG A 382 -10.17 -4.45 -13.17
CA ARG A 382 -10.90 -3.52 -12.31
C ARG A 382 -10.27 -2.13 -12.43
N SER A 383 -10.95 -1.08 -11.97
CA SER A 383 -10.40 0.29 -11.94
C SER A 383 -9.02 0.37 -11.31
N LYS A 384 -8.82 -0.30 -10.17
CA LYS A 384 -7.51 -0.35 -9.49
C LYS A 384 -6.42 -1.10 -10.27
N ASP A 385 -6.78 -2.08 -11.09
CA ASP A 385 -5.81 -2.84 -11.88
C ASP A 385 -5.33 -1.99 -13.06
N LEU A 386 -6.25 -1.28 -13.73
CA LEU A 386 -5.93 -0.29 -14.77
C LEU A 386 -5.01 0.81 -14.23
N ALA A 387 -5.36 1.35 -13.05
CA ALA A 387 -4.56 2.39 -12.40
C ALA A 387 -3.11 1.92 -12.14
N LYS A 388 -2.94 0.73 -11.57
CA LYS A 388 -1.62 0.18 -11.27
C LYS A 388 -0.80 -0.15 -12.52
N LEU A 389 -1.46 -0.66 -13.57
CA LEU A 389 -0.80 -0.95 -14.85
C LEU A 389 -0.29 0.35 -15.49
N LEU A 390 -1.17 1.33 -15.72
CA LEU A 390 -0.78 2.60 -16.32
C LEU A 390 0.28 3.34 -15.51
N TRP A 391 0.11 3.35 -14.18
CA TRP A 391 1.13 3.89 -13.28
C TRP A 391 2.48 3.21 -13.45
N SER A 392 2.51 1.87 -13.60
CA SER A 392 3.78 1.13 -13.71
C SER A 392 4.57 1.54 -14.95
N PHE A 393 3.91 1.68 -16.09
CA PHE A 393 4.56 2.15 -17.32
C PHE A 393 4.98 3.62 -17.23
N GLY A 394 4.08 4.47 -16.74
CA GLY A 394 4.35 5.89 -16.58
C GLY A 394 5.48 6.16 -15.58
N ALA A 395 5.45 5.53 -14.41
CA ALA A 395 6.47 5.71 -13.37
C ALA A 395 7.86 5.24 -13.81
N LEU A 396 7.95 4.12 -14.53
CA LEU A 396 9.20 3.63 -15.11
C LEU A 396 9.62 4.42 -16.35
N ASN A 397 8.80 5.36 -16.85
CA ASN A 397 9.07 6.11 -18.09
C ASN A 397 9.36 5.19 -19.28
N TYR A 398 8.58 4.11 -19.40
CA TYR A 398 8.81 3.10 -20.42
C TYR A 398 7.68 3.10 -21.47
N GLN A 399 8.07 3.10 -22.75
CA GLN A 399 7.18 3.00 -23.90
C GLN A 399 7.34 1.60 -24.53
N PRO A 400 6.31 0.75 -24.49
CA PRO A 400 6.37 -0.55 -25.11
C PRO A 400 6.30 -0.43 -26.65
N PRO A 401 6.76 -1.42 -27.42
CA PRO A 401 6.71 -1.39 -28.89
C PRO A 401 5.29 -1.22 -29.47
N ASN A 402 4.26 -1.72 -28.75
CA ASN A 402 2.85 -1.60 -29.12
C ASN A 402 2.13 -0.47 -28.33
N ALA A 403 2.82 0.61 -27.98
CA ALA A 403 2.33 1.67 -27.10
C ALA A 403 0.97 2.22 -27.52
N ASP A 404 0.76 2.50 -28.81
CA ASP A 404 -0.48 3.06 -29.33
C ASP A 404 -1.68 2.14 -29.05
N GLN A 405 -1.55 0.87 -29.38
CA GLN A 405 -2.59 -0.13 -29.11
C GLN A 405 -2.80 -0.29 -27.60
N PHE A 406 -1.73 -0.41 -26.83
CA PHE A 406 -1.78 -0.60 -25.38
C PHE A 406 -2.52 0.55 -24.71
N TYR A 407 -2.09 1.79 -24.93
CA TYR A 407 -2.72 2.95 -24.26
C TYR A 407 -4.15 3.20 -24.78
N ALA A 408 -4.41 3.03 -26.07
CA ALA A 408 -5.75 3.18 -26.63
C ALA A 408 -6.74 2.18 -26.02
N THR A 409 -6.33 0.93 -25.87
CA THR A 409 -7.17 -0.14 -25.31
C THR A 409 -7.47 0.12 -23.83
N LEU A 410 -6.45 0.44 -23.02
CA LEU A 410 -6.67 0.74 -21.60
C LEU A 410 -7.50 2.01 -21.40
N THR A 411 -7.28 3.04 -22.22
CA THR A 411 -8.05 4.28 -22.17
C THR A 411 -9.51 4.08 -22.56
N SER A 412 -9.78 3.22 -23.56
CA SER A 412 -11.14 2.81 -23.90
C SER A 412 -11.83 2.09 -22.73
N GLN A 413 -11.13 1.22 -22.02
CA GLN A 413 -11.67 0.56 -20.85
C GLN A 413 -11.92 1.51 -19.67
N ILE A 414 -11.10 2.55 -19.51
CA ILE A 414 -11.38 3.61 -18.53
C ILE A 414 -12.71 4.29 -18.84
N ARG A 415 -12.96 4.65 -20.11
CA ARG A 415 -14.24 5.26 -20.54
C ARG A 415 -15.44 4.35 -20.23
N ASN A 416 -15.30 3.04 -20.48
CA ASN A 416 -16.36 2.06 -20.20
C ASN A 416 -16.65 1.92 -18.70
N LYS A 417 -15.69 2.29 -17.82
CA LYS A 417 -15.78 2.13 -16.35
C LYS A 417 -15.87 3.45 -15.58
N LEU A 418 -16.24 4.56 -16.21
CA LEU A 418 -16.29 5.88 -15.54
C LEU A 418 -17.13 5.88 -14.27
N GLY A 419 -18.23 5.13 -14.22
CA GLY A 419 -19.06 5.01 -13.02
C GLY A 419 -18.38 4.27 -11.85
N GLU A 420 -17.41 3.39 -12.13
CA GLU A 420 -16.55 2.80 -11.09
C GLU A 420 -15.51 3.82 -10.59
N PHE A 421 -14.95 4.61 -11.48
CA PHE A 421 -13.97 5.65 -11.15
C PHE A 421 -14.57 6.83 -10.38
N GLU A 422 -15.85 7.15 -10.53
CA GLU A 422 -16.53 8.11 -9.66
C GLU A 422 -16.60 7.62 -8.19
N LYS A 423 -16.62 6.30 -7.97
CA LYS A 423 -16.56 5.72 -6.61
C LYS A 423 -15.15 5.67 -6.04
N PHE A 424 -14.13 5.65 -6.90
CA PHE A 424 -12.71 5.52 -6.54
C PHE A 424 -11.89 6.57 -7.33
N PRO A 425 -12.03 7.87 -6.99
CA PRO A 425 -11.38 8.96 -7.70
C PRO A 425 -9.84 8.86 -7.69
N GLU A 426 -9.25 8.26 -6.65
CA GLU A 426 -7.82 8.00 -6.54
C GLU A 426 -7.31 7.07 -7.66
N HIS A 427 -8.09 6.05 -8.04
CA HIS A 427 -7.73 5.17 -9.15
C HIS A 427 -7.75 5.91 -10.48
N PHE A 428 -8.71 6.79 -10.67
CA PHE A 428 -8.83 7.58 -11.90
C PHE A 428 -7.65 8.53 -12.08
N LEU A 429 -7.32 9.29 -11.04
CA LEU A 429 -6.18 10.20 -11.07
C LEU A 429 -4.86 9.46 -11.27
N THR A 430 -4.70 8.28 -10.63
CA THR A 430 -3.52 7.44 -10.85
C THR A 430 -3.40 6.96 -12.30
N CYS A 431 -4.53 6.61 -12.96
CA CYS A 431 -4.53 6.29 -14.40
C CYS A 431 -4.02 7.46 -15.23
N LEU A 432 -4.60 8.64 -15.01
CA LEU A 432 -4.27 9.83 -15.81
C LEU A 432 -2.84 10.28 -15.59
N LEU A 433 -2.33 10.27 -14.36
CA LEU A 433 -0.93 10.59 -14.09
C LEU A 433 0.03 9.58 -14.76
N GLY A 434 -0.29 8.29 -14.72
CA GLY A 434 0.49 7.28 -15.45
C GLY A 434 0.56 7.57 -16.95
N LEU A 435 -0.57 7.96 -17.56
CA LEU A 435 -0.65 8.34 -18.97
C LEU A 435 0.14 9.62 -19.25
N VAL A 436 0.00 10.66 -18.42
CA VAL A 436 0.73 11.93 -18.54
C VAL A 436 2.25 11.71 -18.44
N PHE A 437 2.70 10.85 -17.53
CA PHE A 437 4.12 10.49 -17.43
C PHE A 437 4.60 9.81 -18.72
N ALA A 438 3.75 8.97 -19.33
CA ALA A 438 4.00 8.32 -20.61
C ALA A 438 3.80 9.21 -21.85
N LYS A 439 3.55 10.52 -21.69
CA LYS A 439 3.28 11.50 -22.76
C LYS A 439 1.98 11.21 -23.54
N TYR A 440 1.01 10.57 -22.92
CA TYR A 440 -0.28 10.28 -23.52
C TYR A 440 -1.37 11.10 -22.83
N TYR A 441 -2.07 11.97 -23.60
CA TYR A 441 -3.03 12.95 -23.07
C TYR A 441 -4.43 12.68 -23.63
N PRO A 442 -5.27 11.84 -22.97
CA PRO A 442 -6.68 11.69 -23.34
C PRO A 442 -7.49 12.89 -22.85
N LEU A 443 -7.61 13.93 -23.70
CA LEU A 443 -8.16 15.23 -23.31
C LEU A 443 -9.59 15.15 -22.77
N ASP A 444 -10.42 14.26 -23.29
CA ASP A 444 -11.78 14.00 -22.81
C ASP A 444 -11.82 13.49 -21.35
N LEU A 445 -10.93 12.58 -20.99
CA LEU A 445 -10.82 12.06 -19.62
C LEU A 445 -10.20 13.10 -18.68
N ILE A 446 -9.28 13.90 -19.18
CA ILE A 446 -8.66 14.99 -18.43
C ILE A 446 -9.69 16.08 -18.15
N GLU A 447 -10.50 16.46 -19.14
CA GLU A 447 -11.60 17.41 -18.96
C GLU A 447 -12.60 16.92 -17.90
N PHE A 448 -12.94 15.63 -17.93
CA PHE A 448 -13.78 15.03 -16.89
C PHE A 448 -13.13 15.10 -15.50
N ALA A 449 -11.82 14.80 -15.37
CA ALA A 449 -11.10 14.85 -14.09
C ALA A 449 -10.99 16.27 -13.52
N LEU A 450 -10.85 17.26 -14.37
CA LEU A 450 -10.75 18.68 -13.99
C LEU A 450 -12.12 19.39 -13.91
N SER A 451 -13.23 18.66 -14.17
CA SER A 451 -14.59 19.20 -14.00
C SER A 451 -14.85 19.52 -12.53
N GLU A 452 -15.62 20.57 -12.29
CA GLU A 452 -15.99 21.01 -10.93
C GLU A 452 -16.64 19.88 -10.10
N LYS A 453 -17.47 19.05 -10.76
CA LYS A 453 -18.13 17.89 -10.15
C LYS A 453 -17.10 16.88 -9.62
N PHE A 454 -16.14 16.51 -10.46
CA PHE A 454 -15.12 15.50 -10.08
C PHE A 454 -14.11 16.06 -9.06
N VAL A 455 -13.68 17.32 -9.24
CA VAL A 455 -12.79 17.98 -8.26
C VAL A 455 -13.43 18.04 -6.88
N LYS A 456 -14.71 18.41 -6.77
CA LYS A 456 -15.44 18.38 -5.49
C LYS A 456 -15.53 16.98 -4.91
N LEU A 457 -15.76 15.97 -5.75
CA LEU A 457 -15.79 14.56 -5.31
C LEU A 457 -14.43 14.11 -4.77
N ALA A 458 -13.35 14.37 -5.49
CA ALA A 458 -11.99 13.96 -5.12
C ALA A 458 -11.46 14.70 -3.89
N THR A 459 -11.92 15.93 -3.64
CA THR A 459 -11.45 16.76 -2.51
C THR A 459 -12.36 16.74 -1.29
N LYS A 460 -13.49 16.01 -1.35
CA LYS A 460 -14.52 15.95 -0.29
C LYS A 460 -13.98 15.57 1.09
N GLU A 461 -13.02 14.66 1.16
CA GLU A 461 -12.44 14.17 2.42
C GLU A 461 -11.15 14.92 2.82
N SER A 462 -10.90 16.11 2.23
CA SER A 462 -9.68 16.90 2.46
C SER A 462 -8.36 16.12 2.24
N LEU A 463 -8.38 15.11 1.39
CA LEU A 463 -7.20 14.32 1.06
C LEU A 463 -6.22 15.17 0.23
N PHE A 464 -5.20 15.69 0.89
CA PHE A 464 -4.16 16.51 0.25
C PHE A 464 -3.49 15.81 -0.93
N GLU A 465 -3.34 14.49 -0.84
CA GLU A 465 -2.75 13.69 -1.93
C GLU A 465 -3.52 13.86 -3.24
N LEU A 466 -4.85 13.76 -3.22
CA LEU A 466 -5.66 13.92 -4.43
C LEU A 466 -5.63 15.36 -4.96
N LYS A 467 -5.54 16.37 -4.08
CA LYS A 467 -5.35 17.77 -4.50
C LYS A 467 -4.00 17.94 -5.24
N LYS A 468 -2.93 17.32 -4.74
CA LYS A 468 -1.62 17.33 -5.42
C LYS A 468 -1.67 16.63 -6.78
N ASP A 469 -2.38 15.52 -6.88
CA ASP A 469 -2.52 14.75 -8.12
C ASP A 469 -3.29 15.52 -9.17
N LEU A 470 -4.41 16.15 -8.78
CA LEU A 470 -5.16 17.08 -9.64
C LEU A 470 -4.28 18.25 -10.09
N PHE A 471 -3.49 18.83 -9.19
CA PHE A 471 -2.60 19.94 -9.52
C PHE A 471 -1.46 19.51 -10.47
N THR A 472 -0.93 18.30 -10.32
CA THR A 472 0.05 17.75 -11.25
C THR A 472 -0.55 17.54 -12.64
N LEU A 473 -1.79 17.04 -12.71
CA LEU A 473 -2.51 16.83 -13.96
C LEU A 473 -2.77 18.17 -14.67
N ASP A 474 -3.34 19.12 -13.96
CA ASP A 474 -3.71 20.45 -14.48
C ASP A 474 -2.50 21.23 -15.01
N GLY A 475 -1.42 21.33 -14.21
CA GLY A 475 -0.19 22.01 -14.64
C GLY A 475 0.52 21.29 -15.80
N SER A 476 0.37 19.96 -15.90
CA SER A 476 0.95 19.22 -17.02
C SER A 476 0.19 19.48 -18.32
N VAL A 477 -1.12 19.54 -18.28
CA VAL A 477 -1.95 19.85 -19.47
C VAL A 477 -1.74 21.28 -19.93
N GLU A 478 -1.66 22.24 -19.03
CA GLU A 478 -1.41 23.64 -19.34
C GLU A 478 -0.11 23.85 -20.14
N ILE A 479 0.94 23.07 -19.82
CA ILE A 479 2.25 23.20 -20.48
C ILE A 479 2.34 22.32 -21.73
N GLU A 480 1.81 21.11 -21.68
CA GLU A 480 2.05 20.12 -22.75
C GLU A 480 0.97 20.10 -23.83
N CYS A 481 -0.22 20.61 -23.55
CA CYS A 481 -1.36 20.66 -24.47
C CYS A 481 -1.87 22.11 -24.63
N PRO A 482 -1.14 23.01 -25.29
CA PRO A 482 -1.54 24.42 -25.43
C PRO A 482 -2.86 24.59 -26.19
N GLU A 483 -3.29 23.60 -26.96
CA GLU A 483 -4.58 23.56 -27.65
C GLU A 483 -5.76 23.16 -26.74
N TYR A 484 -5.51 22.76 -25.51
CA TYR A 484 -6.55 22.36 -24.56
C TYR A 484 -7.33 23.57 -24.06
N THR A 485 -8.66 23.59 -24.31
CA THR A 485 -9.59 24.65 -23.91
C THR A 485 -10.63 24.19 -22.89
N GLY A 486 -10.45 22.99 -22.32
CA GLY A 486 -11.37 22.43 -21.34
C GLY A 486 -11.21 22.97 -19.92
N ASN A 487 -11.70 22.22 -18.94
CA ASN A 487 -11.69 22.62 -17.54
C ASN A 487 -10.28 22.71 -16.96
N HIS A 488 -10.06 23.69 -16.11
CA HIS A 488 -8.88 23.86 -15.27
C HIS A 488 -9.25 23.98 -13.79
N LEU A 489 -8.30 23.74 -12.90
CA LEU A 489 -8.50 23.96 -11.47
C LEU A 489 -8.72 25.44 -11.16
N SER A 490 -9.53 25.72 -10.13
CA SER A 490 -9.72 27.09 -9.66
C SER A 490 -8.40 27.69 -9.15
N MET A 491 -8.26 29.00 -9.28
CA MET A 491 -7.05 29.71 -8.84
C MET A 491 -6.81 29.54 -7.34
N GLU A 492 -7.89 29.48 -6.55
CA GLU A 492 -7.82 29.28 -5.09
C GLU A 492 -7.21 27.91 -4.76
N LEU A 493 -7.66 26.84 -5.43
CA LEU A 493 -7.13 25.49 -5.20
C LEU A 493 -5.67 25.37 -5.67
N ARG A 494 -5.33 25.95 -6.82
CA ARG A 494 -3.95 26.03 -7.31
C ARG A 494 -3.02 26.73 -6.31
N GLN A 495 -3.49 27.86 -5.77
CA GLN A 495 -2.73 28.65 -4.80
C GLN A 495 -2.59 27.88 -3.48
N GLU A 496 -3.69 27.31 -2.94
CA GLU A 496 -3.68 26.48 -1.74
C GLU A 496 -2.61 25.38 -1.81
N VAL A 497 -2.63 24.59 -2.90
CA VAL A 497 -1.68 23.48 -3.06
C VAL A 497 -0.25 23.99 -3.25
N THR A 498 -0.05 25.08 -3.98
CA THR A 498 1.27 25.68 -4.18
C THR A 498 1.88 26.18 -2.86
N GLU A 499 1.11 26.91 -2.05
CA GLU A 499 1.55 27.41 -0.76
C GLU A 499 1.91 26.28 0.18
N MET A 500 1.09 25.22 0.22
CA MET A 500 1.36 24.05 1.04
C MET A 500 2.65 23.32 0.61
N LEU A 501 2.85 23.11 -0.69
CA LEU A 501 4.07 22.46 -1.20
C LEU A 501 5.32 23.30 -0.95
N GLN A 502 5.25 24.62 -1.14
CA GLN A 502 6.36 25.52 -0.86
C GLN A 502 6.67 25.60 0.64
N SER A 503 5.65 25.71 1.48
CA SER A 503 5.81 25.70 2.93
C SER A 503 6.49 24.41 3.40
N PHE A 504 6.06 23.27 2.87
CA PHE A 504 6.65 21.99 3.18
C PHE A 504 8.11 21.89 2.73
N SER A 505 8.44 22.37 1.53
CA SER A 505 9.81 22.31 1.00
C SER A 505 10.83 23.17 1.78
N ARG A 506 10.35 24.19 2.51
CA ARG A 506 11.18 25.09 3.35
C ARG A 506 11.51 24.50 4.73
N GLN A 507 10.93 23.35 5.11
CA GLN A 507 11.23 22.71 6.39
C GLN A 507 12.64 22.12 6.40
N ASP A 508 13.33 22.20 7.52
CA ASP A 508 14.70 21.70 7.69
C ASP A 508 14.87 20.23 7.29
N ILE A 509 13.81 19.41 7.50
CA ILE A 509 13.80 17.98 7.15
C ILE A 509 13.85 17.76 5.62
N CYS A 510 13.36 18.74 4.84
CA CYS A 510 13.31 18.67 3.38
C CYS A 510 14.57 19.24 2.71
N ILE A 511 15.42 19.93 3.47
CA ILE A 511 16.67 20.51 2.98
C ILE A 511 17.72 19.42 2.85
N LYS A 512 18.13 19.14 1.62
CA LYS A 512 19.16 18.14 1.32
C LYS A 512 20.54 18.79 1.32
N PRO A 513 21.50 18.28 2.14
CA PRO A 513 22.84 18.85 2.21
C PRO A 513 23.54 18.97 0.86
N GLU A 514 23.34 17.98 -0.02
CA GLU A 514 23.92 17.96 -1.37
C GLU A 514 23.37 19.06 -2.29
N VAL A 515 22.10 19.47 -2.09
CA VAL A 515 21.49 20.59 -2.83
C VAL A 515 21.98 21.92 -2.28
N LEU A 516 22.04 22.05 -0.95
CA LEU A 516 22.54 23.25 -0.29
C LEU A 516 23.99 23.54 -0.66
N GLU A 517 24.84 22.50 -0.67
CA GLU A 517 26.25 22.65 -1.06
C GLU A 517 26.39 23.06 -2.53
N ALA A 518 25.60 22.48 -3.42
CA ALA A 518 25.56 22.89 -4.83
C ALA A 518 25.14 24.37 -4.96
N ALA A 519 24.07 24.79 -4.29
CA ALA A 519 23.61 26.17 -4.30
C ALA A 519 24.67 27.14 -3.82
N THR A 520 25.28 26.90 -2.64
CA THR A 520 26.31 27.76 -2.07
C THR A 520 27.57 27.89 -2.97
N LEU A 521 27.98 26.82 -3.63
CA LEU A 521 29.08 26.84 -4.56
C LEU A 521 28.75 27.59 -5.85
N ILE A 522 27.57 27.43 -6.39
CA ILE A 522 27.08 28.16 -7.58
C ILE A 522 26.97 29.66 -7.23
N GLU A 523 26.38 30.02 -6.09
CA GLU A 523 26.34 31.40 -5.61
C GLU A 523 27.74 32.02 -5.54
N SER A 524 28.69 31.29 -4.93
CA SER A 524 30.07 31.75 -4.87
C SER A 524 30.75 31.90 -6.23
N MET A 525 30.42 31.04 -7.18
CA MET A 525 30.96 31.07 -8.54
C MET A 525 30.40 32.23 -9.36
N LEU A 526 29.09 32.52 -9.20
CA LEU A 526 28.39 33.59 -9.93
C LEU A 526 28.53 34.99 -9.27
N GLY A 527 29.12 35.07 -8.08
CA GLY A 527 29.39 36.36 -7.41
C GLY A 527 28.34 36.79 -6.38
N GLY A 528 27.47 35.89 -5.94
CA GLY A 528 26.57 36.17 -4.81
C GLY A 528 25.19 35.48 -4.89
N PRO A 529 24.44 35.48 -3.78
CA PRO A 529 23.14 34.82 -3.68
C PRO A 529 22.05 35.45 -4.54
N GLN A 530 22.23 36.67 -5.04
CA GLN A 530 21.28 37.34 -5.94
C GLN A 530 21.16 36.67 -7.31
N TYR A 531 22.09 35.79 -7.68
CA TYR A 531 22.10 35.11 -8.98
C TYR A 531 21.51 33.71 -8.97
N VAL A 532 21.21 33.16 -7.79
CA VAL A 532 20.69 31.80 -7.64
C VAL A 532 19.38 31.83 -6.84
N LYS A 533 18.35 31.22 -7.37
CA LYS A 533 17.08 31.07 -6.65
C LYS A 533 16.74 29.60 -6.47
N ASN A 534 16.69 29.14 -5.22
CA ASN A 534 16.27 27.79 -4.87
C ASN A 534 14.77 27.77 -4.62
N HIS A 535 13.99 27.29 -5.57
CA HIS A 535 12.54 27.23 -5.47
C HIS A 535 11.95 26.18 -6.42
N MET A 536 10.64 25.95 -6.34
CA MET A 536 9.91 25.13 -7.29
C MET A 536 9.58 25.94 -8.54
N ILE A 537 10.32 25.81 -9.64
CA ILE A 537 9.97 26.43 -10.92
C ILE A 537 8.61 25.92 -11.39
N LEU A 538 8.38 24.62 -11.24
CA LEU A 538 7.13 23.93 -11.53
C LEU A 538 6.56 23.32 -10.24
N PRO A 539 5.72 24.06 -9.48
CA PRO A 539 5.22 23.57 -8.18
C PRO A 539 4.47 22.23 -8.28
N HIS A 540 3.74 22.02 -9.37
CA HIS A 540 3.00 20.76 -9.61
C HIS A 540 3.90 19.54 -9.81
N THR A 541 5.22 19.70 -10.02
CA THR A 541 6.21 18.62 -10.05
C THR A 541 6.86 18.34 -8.69
N ARG A 542 6.49 19.10 -7.66
CA ARG A 542 6.75 18.83 -6.23
C ARG A 542 8.23 18.79 -5.84
N SER A 543 9.12 19.42 -6.59
CA SER A 543 10.54 19.45 -6.26
C SER A 543 11.19 20.77 -6.62
N ASN A 544 12.18 21.18 -5.83
CA ASN A 544 12.92 22.41 -6.03
C ASN A 544 13.94 22.26 -7.16
N ASP A 545 14.27 23.40 -7.75
CA ASP A 545 15.35 23.61 -8.71
C ASP A 545 16.22 24.77 -8.25
N LEU A 546 17.45 24.82 -8.72
CA LEU A 546 18.29 26.01 -8.63
C LEU A 546 18.17 26.75 -9.96
N GLU A 547 17.47 27.88 -9.94
CA GLU A 547 17.29 28.74 -11.12
C GLU A 547 18.43 29.72 -11.23
N VAL A 548 19.00 29.85 -12.44
CA VAL A 548 20.06 30.79 -12.80
C VAL A 548 19.74 31.38 -14.16
N HIS A 549 19.95 32.69 -14.33
CA HIS A 549 19.81 33.34 -15.62
C HIS A 549 21.18 33.89 -16.06
N LEU A 550 21.49 33.67 -17.32
CA LEU A 550 22.70 34.16 -17.98
C LEU A 550 22.32 35.03 -19.20
N ASP A 551 23.11 36.05 -19.50
CA ASP A 551 22.99 36.81 -20.74
C ASP A 551 23.71 36.08 -21.91
N VAL A 552 23.63 36.64 -23.12
CA VAL A 552 24.28 36.07 -24.31
C VAL A 552 25.83 35.99 -24.17
N GLY A 553 26.40 36.78 -23.25
CA GLY A 553 27.84 36.77 -22.93
C GLY A 553 28.17 35.90 -21.71
N GLU A 554 27.29 34.98 -21.32
CA GLU A 554 27.44 34.08 -20.14
C GLU A 554 27.58 34.81 -18.81
N LYS A 555 27.18 36.09 -18.72
CA LYS A 555 27.20 36.85 -17.47
C LYS A 555 25.93 36.59 -16.66
N PRO A 556 26.04 36.38 -15.34
CA PRO A 556 24.89 36.12 -14.50
C PRO A 556 23.99 37.35 -14.36
N ILE A 557 22.69 37.14 -14.47
CA ILE A 557 21.63 38.14 -14.31
C ILE A 557 21.01 37.94 -12.91
N PRO A 558 20.90 38.99 -12.08
CA PRO A 558 20.28 38.83 -10.76
C PRO A 558 18.78 38.53 -10.88
N ILE A 559 18.34 37.48 -10.23
CA ILE A 559 16.95 36.99 -10.21
C ILE A 559 16.37 36.94 -8.80
N ASN A 560 17.21 36.92 -7.77
CA ASN A 560 16.83 36.83 -6.38
C ASN A 560 16.92 38.24 -5.75
N VAL A 561 15.94 39.10 -6.02
CA VAL A 561 15.95 40.53 -5.66
C VAL A 561 15.73 40.73 -4.16
N ASP A 562 15.18 39.76 -3.46
CA ASP A 562 14.87 39.84 -2.02
C ASP A 562 16.12 39.88 -1.12
N THR A 563 17.30 39.59 -1.68
CA THR A 563 18.59 39.61 -0.95
C THR A 563 19.37 40.93 -1.07
N VAL A 564 18.90 41.86 -1.91
CA VAL A 564 19.66 43.11 -2.24
C VAL A 564 19.48 44.23 -1.21
N GLY A 565 18.71 44.05 -0.15
CA GLY A 565 18.35 45.10 0.81
C GLY A 565 18.80 44.90 2.27
N SER A 566 19.47 43.82 2.60
CA SER A 566 19.92 43.58 3.99
C SER A 566 21.43 43.81 4.10
N PRO A 567 21.92 44.78 4.92
CA PRO A 567 23.31 44.82 5.27
C PRO A 567 23.67 43.50 5.95
N SER A 568 24.87 43.00 5.66
CA SER A 568 25.44 41.79 6.29
C SER A 568 25.51 41.96 7.81
N VAL A 569 24.40 41.75 8.46
CA VAL A 569 24.38 41.42 9.87
C VAL A 569 24.69 39.94 9.91
N SER A 570 25.83 39.58 10.45
CA SER A 570 26.12 38.26 10.98
C SER A 570 25.06 37.95 12.05
N SER A 571 23.84 37.68 11.60
CA SER A 571 22.83 37.09 12.47
C SER A 571 23.23 35.63 12.58
N GLU A 572 23.72 35.25 13.76
CA GLU A 572 23.55 33.91 14.26
C GLU A 572 22.19 33.46 13.81
N LEU A 573 22.15 32.53 12.88
CA LEU A 573 20.96 31.76 12.54
C LEU A 573 20.46 31.17 13.85
N LYS A 574 19.55 31.88 14.52
CA LYS A 574 18.69 31.23 15.50
C LYS A 574 17.92 30.19 14.70
N PRO A 575 18.14 28.92 14.96
CA PRO A 575 17.32 27.88 14.34
C PRO A 575 15.88 28.20 14.75
N MET A 576 15.05 28.66 13.82
CA MET A 576 13.61 28.52 13.96
C MET A 576 13.31 27.04 13.73
N GLY A 577 13.88 26.20 14.58
CA GLY A 577 13.50 24.82 14.70
C GLY A 577 12.05 24.78 15.15
N ILE A 578 11.27 23.88 14.61
CA ILE A 578 10.06 23.41 15.27
C ILE A 578 10.51 23.16 16.71
N GLN A 579 9.98 23.92 17.67
CA GLN A 579 10.13 23.52 19.06
C GLN A 579 9.47 22.16 19.14
N ILE A 580 10.30 21.13 19.19
CA ILE A 580 9.87 19.78 19.50
C ILE A 580 9.33 19.93 20.92
N THR A 581 8.01 20.06 21.05
CA THR A 581 7.35 20.04 22.34
C THR A 581 7.70 18.70 22.99
N GLU A 582 7.85 18.70 24.32
CA GLU A 582 8.10 17.46 25.07
C GLU A 582 7.13 16.35 24.68
N ASP A 583 5.87 16.68 24.37
CA ASP A 583 4.85 15.75 23.87
C ASP A 583 5.22 15.09 22.53
N LEU A 584 5.84 15.81 21.60
CA LEU A 584 6.30 15.25 20.32
C LEU A 584 7.57 14.41 20.52
N LEU A 585 8.44 14.84 21.45
CA LEU A 585 9.62 14.09 21.85
C LEU A 585 9.22 12.81 22.59
N ASP A 586 8.20 12.87 23.46
CA ASP A 586 7.66 11.72 24.16
C ASP A 586 6.95 10.76 23.19
N GLN A 587 6.21 11.22 22.21
CA GLN A 587 5.65 10.38 21.15
C GLN A 587 6.73 9.71 20.28
N LEU A 588 7.84 10.39 20.02
CA LEU A 588 8.98 9.83 19.28
C LEU A 588 9.85 8.94 20.17
N LEU A 589 9.93 9.20 21.48
CA LEU A 589 10.72 8.45 22.45
C LEU A 589 9.92 7.28 23.06
N ASP A 590 8.60 7.37 23.20
CA ASP A 590 7.74 6.27 23.62
C ASP A 590 7.67 5.13 22.59
N SER A 591 7.94 5.41 21.33
CA SER A 591 8.22 4.36 20.35
C SER A 591 9.56 3.63 20.62
N ASN A 592 10.48 4.21 21.42
CA ASN A 592 11.80 3.65 21.71
C ASN A 592 12.06 3.29 23.18
N ARG A 593 11.16 3.65 24.11
CA ARG A 593 11.41 3.51 25.58
C ARG A 593 10.71 2.35 26.27
N LYS A 594 10.11 1.40 25.55
CA LYS A 594 9.61 0.15 26.17
C LYS A 594 10.65 -0.98 26.18
N THR A 595 11.93 -0.64 26.26
CA THR A 595 12.96 -1.62 26.63
C THR A 595 13.85 -1.01 27.70
N VAL A 596 13.80 -1.65 28.88
CA VAL A 596 14.75 -1.65 30.01
C VAL A 596 14.23 -1.05 31.32
N LEU A 597 13.92 -2.03 32.19
CA LEU A 597 14.12 -2.17 33.62
C LEU A 597 13.11 -1.62 34.63
N HIS A 598 12.56 -2.62 35.34
CA HIS A 598 12.09 -2.57 36.72
C HIS A 598 13.05 -1.88 37.69
N LYS A 599 12.52 -1.06 38.58
CA LYS A 599 12.57 -1.28 40.03
C LYS A 599 11.85 -0.17 40.82
N ASP A 600 10.90 -0.67 41.59
CA ASP A 600 10.47 -0.33 42.96
C ASP A 600 10.26 1.12 43.42
N VAL A 601 9.10 1.24 44.07
CA VAL A 601 8.81 1.85 45.39
C VAL A 601 7.96 3.15 45.39
N GLU A 602 6.78 2.91 46.01
CA GLU A 602 5.93 3.75 46.88
C GLU A 602 4.98 4.83 46.33
N LYS A 603 3.70 4.56 46.67
CA LYS A 603 2.59 5.51 46.78
C LYS A 603 2.81 6.47 47.98
N PRO A 604 2.15 7.65 48.13
CA PRO A 604 0.73 7.69 48.35
C PRO A 604 -0.07 8.96 47.91
N LYS A 605 -1.42 8.74 47.91
CA LYS A 605 -2.56 9.58 48.29
C LYS A 605 -2.99 10.82 47.51
N LEU A 606 -4.21 10.68 46.98
CA LEU A 606 -5.50 11.42 47.15
C LEU A 606 -5.44 12.97 47.11
N GLU A 607 -6.22 13.55 46.20
CA GLU A 607 -7.54 14.13 46.44
C GLU A 607 -8.19 14.78 45.20
N THR A 608 -9.47 14.46 45.07
CA THR A 608 -10.62 15.26 44.61
C THR A 608 -10.69 15.97 43.26
N GLY A 609 -11.49 15.41 42.41
CA GLY A 609 -12.75 16.04 41.96
C GLY A 609 -12.70 17.06 40.84
N GLN A 610 -13.01 16.62 39.59
CA GLN A 610 -14.08 17.25 38.83
C GLN A 610 -14.33 16.49 37.49
N ARG A 611 -15.61 16.17 37.29
CA ARG A 611 -16.16 15.61 36.06
C ARG A 611 -15.82 16.51 34.86
N ARG A 612 -15.21 15.95 33.81
CA ARG A 612 -15.40 16.45 32.44
C ARG A 612 -15.73 15.31 31.49
N VAL A 613 -16.77 15.57 30.74
CA VAL A 613 -17.42 14.73 29.75
C VAL A 613 -16.39 14.27 28.69
N ALA A 614 -16.25 12.96 28.52
CA ALA A 614 -15.47 12.36 27.48
C ALA A 614 -16.25 12.45 26.16
N SER A 615 -15.82 13.28 25.25
CA SER A 615 -16.17 13.16 23.83
C SER A 615 -15.23 12.14 23.20
N SER A 616 -15.80 11.03 22.79
CA SER A 616 -15.12 9.97 22.06
C SER A 616 -14.75 10.46 20.65
N VAL A 617 -13.47 10.66 20.40
CA VAL A 617 -12.92 10.85 19.07
C VAL A 617 -12.42 9.48 18.56
N PRO A 618 -12.79 9.03 17.36
CA PRO A 618 -12.31 7.77 16.82
C PRO A 618 -10.82 7.88 16.45
N LYS A 619 -10.02 6.98 17.01
CA LYS A 619 -8.60 6.82 16.62
C LYS A 619 -8.52 6.03 15.32
N ASP A 620 -8.41 6.70 14.19
CA ASP A 620 -8.08 6.06 12.93
C ASP A 620 -7.12 6.98 12.13
N TYR A 621 -5.86 7.04 12.57
CA TYR A 621 -4.83 7.94 12.04
C TYR A 621 -3.78 7.25 11.15
N THR A 622 -4.04 6.05 10.65
CA THR A 622 -3.05 5.33 9.82
C THR A 622 -3.21 5.55 8.31
N LYS A 623 -3.98 6.54 7.86
CA LYS A 623 -4.44 6.63 6.46
C LYS A 623 -3.72 7.64 5.55
N LEU A 624 -2.63 8.26 5.97
CA LEU A 624 -2.15 9.45 5.26
C LEU A 624 -0.65 9.44 4.96
N LEU A 625 -0.17 8.55 4.09
CA LEU A 625 1.23 8.63 3.72
C LEU A 625 1.52 8.19 2.29
N ASN A 626 1.80 9.16 1.40
CA ASN A 626 2.43 8.90 0.10
C ASN A 626 3.85 9.42 0.07
N PRO A 627 4.86 8.57 0.10
CA PRO A 627 6.25 8.98 0.24
C PRO A 627 7.02 9.11 -1.06
N ASP A 628 6.42 8.88 -2.20
CA ASP A 628 7.17 8.82 -3.46
C ASP A 628 7.55 10.18 -4.04
N PHE A 629 7.21 11.27 -3.36
CA PHE A 629 7.48 12.60 -3.88
C PHE A 629 8.34 13.45 -2.92
N SER A 630 9.62 13.27 -3.03
CA SER A 630 10.71 14.21 -2.73
C SER A 630 11.00 14.66 -1.30
N SER A 631 10.16 14.50 -0.30
CA SER A 631 10.48 15.05 1.03
C SER A 631 10.62 14.04 2.17
N GLY A 632 10.26 12.79 1.99
CA GLY A 632 10.53 11.72 2.97
C GLY A 632 9.85 11.86 4.35
N VAL A 633 9.01 12.87 4.57
CA VAL A 633 8.28 13.10 5.82
C VAL A 633 6.78 12.96 5.56
N PRO A 634 6.09 12.14 6.35
CA PRO A 634 4.64 12.03 6.25
C PRO A 634 3.96 13.34 6.63
N ILE A 635 3.10 13.84 5.75
CA ILE A 635 2.25 15.00 6.02
C ILE A 635 1.03 14.50 6.78
N THR A 636 0.99 14.74 8.09
CA THR A 636 -0.19 14.45 8.92
C THR A 636 -1.11 15.67 9.00
N ASP A 637 -2.40 15.47 9.30
CA ASP A 637 -3.35 16.57 9.49
C ASP A 637 -2.92 17.54 10.58
N ASN A 638 -2.20 17.07 11.61
CA ASN A 638 -1.58 17.91 12.61
C ASN A 638 -0.48 18.81 12.01
N LEU A 639 0.34 18.29 11.12
CA LEU A 639 1.38 19.06 10.44
C LEU A 639 0.75 20.11 9.51
N ILE A 640 -0.32 19.75 8.82
CA ILE A 640 -1.11 20.65 7.96
C ILE A 640 -1.74 21.77 8.82
N SER A 641 -2.31 21.43 9.98
CA SER A 641 -2.91 22.39 10.90
C SER A 641 -1.87 23.34 11.50
N MET A 642 -0.69 22.86 11.84
CA MET A 642 0.43 23.68 12.33
C MET A 642 0.94 24.63 11.24
N LEU A 643 1.02 24.18 9.98
CA LEU A 643 1.42 25.01 8.84
C LEU A 643 0.37 26.08 8.51
N ALA A 644 -0.91 25.77 8.67
CA ALA A 644 -2.00 26.74 8.50
C ALA A 644 -2.00 27.84 9.57
N MET A 645 -1.52 27.54 10.77
CA MET A 645 -1.38 28.51 11.88
C MET A 645 -0.18 29.45 11.72
N SER A 646 0.81 29.11 10.92
CA SER A 646 1.99 29.93 10.69
C SER A 646 1.79 31.02 9.61
N ARG A 647 0.56 31.38 9.29
CA ARG A 647 0.21 32.48 8.39
C ARG A 647 0.64 33.82 9.03
N ALA A 648 1.81 34.29 8.70
CA ALA A 648 2.26 35.64 8.98
C ALA A 648 2.49 36.38 7.67
N LEU A 649 1.67 37.42 7.47
CA LEU A 649 1.80 38.57 6.59
C LEU A 649 1.59 38.38 5.07
N PRO A 650 0.73 39.22 4.46
CA PRO A 650 0.52 39.22 3.01
C PRO A 650 1.73 39.85 2.34
N GLU A 651 2.42 39.10 1.50
CA GLU A 651 3.42 39.64 0.58
C GLU A 651 2.73 40.54 -0.44
N LYS A 652 3.24 41.78 -0.57
CA LYS A 652 2.85 42.71 -1.60
C LYS A 652 3.10 42.10 -2.99
N PRO A 653 2.23 42.31 -3.97
CA PRO A 653 2.44 41.83 -5.33
C PRO A 653 3.72 42.49 -5.91
N LEU A 654 4.74 41.64 -6.13
CA LEU A 654 5.98 42.07 -6.76
C LEU A 654 5.73 42.37 -8.23
N CYS A 655 6.15 43.56 -8.67
CA CYS A 655 6.24 43.91 -10.09
C CYS A 655 7.12 42.87 -10.79
N LYS A 656 6.55 42.19 -11.79
CA LYS A 656 7.30 41.28 -12.66
C LYS A 656 8.40 42.08 -13.37
N PRO A 657 9.70 41.75 -13.25
CA PRO A 657 10.72 42.36 -14.07
C PRO A 657 10.43 42.04 -15.54
N LYS A 658 10.49 43.04 -16.40
CA LYS A 658 10.38 42.88 -17.85
C LYS A 658 11.48 41.93 -18.30
N ALA A 659 11.12 40.72 -18.77
CA ALA A 659 12.06 39.78 -19.35
C ALA A 659 12.79 40.43 -20.52
N ARG A 660 14.13 40.50 -20.45
CA ARG A 660 14.96 40.80 -21.63
C ARG A 660 14.90 39.58 -22.53
N ALA A 661 14.64 39.79 -23.83
CA ALA A 661 14.37 38.74 -24.80
C ALA A 661 15.54 37.78 -25.10
N ASP A 662 16.73 38.02 -24.54
CA ASP A 662 17.96 37.32 -24.88
C ASP A 662 18.67 36.68 -23.69
N ALA A 663 17.94 36.27 -22.65
CA ALA A 663 18.53 35.61 -21.48
C ALA A 663 18.33 34.11 -21.52
N PHE A 664 19.40 33.35 -21.29
CA PHE A 664 19.36 31.89 -21.09
C PHE A 664 18.88 31.59 -19.64
N LYS A 665 17.80 30.84 -19.53
CA LYS A 665 17.27 30.37 -18.24
C LYS A 665 17.77 28.96 -17.97
N LEU A 666 18.50 28.77 -16.90
CA LEU A 666 19.00 27.47 -16.48
C LEU A 666 18.15 26.95 -15.32
N ALA A 667 17.73 25.69 -15.40
CA ALA A 667 17.14 24.93 -14.29
C ALA A 667 18.12 23.84 -13.87
N ILE A 668 18.84 24.04 -12.77
CA ILE A 668 19.84 23.10 -12.30
C ILE A 668 19.17 22.11 -11.33
N GLN A 669 19.25 20.84 -11.65
CA GLN A 669 18.61 19.74 -10.93
C GLN A 669 19.65 18.85 -10.24
N VAL A 670 19.66 18.84 -8.92
CA VAL A 670 20.47 17.89 -8.13
C VAL A 670 19.70 16.61 -7.94
N SER A 671 20.06 15.57 -8.68
CA SER A 671 19.32 14.32 -8.72
C SER A 671 19.93 13.27 -7.79
N ASN A 672 19.11 12.63 -6.96
CA ASN A 672 19.50 11.51 -6.11
C ASN A 672 19.20 10.15 -6.77
N ARG A 673 19.57 9.05 -6.09
CA ARG A 673 19.36 7.69 -6.59
C ARG A 673 17.87 7.38 -6.90
N ASN A 674 16.95 7.92 -6.11
CA ASN A 674 15.52 7.63 -6.26
C ASN A 674 14.87 8.33 -7.48
N HIS A 675 15.61 9.16 -8.21
CA HIS A 675 15.14 9.75 -9.46
C HIS A 675 15.33 8.82 -10.66
N TYR A 676 16.07 7.72 -10.49
CA TYR A 676 16.46 6.78 -11.57
C TYR A 676 16.03 5.36 -11.23
N CYS A 677 15.90 4.57 -12.29
CA CYS A 677 15.72 3.14 -12.15
C CYS A 677 16.96 2.48 -11.49
N TYR A 678 16.69 1.45 -10.70
CA TYR A 678 17.71 0.69 -10.00
C TYR A 678 18.69 0.04 -10.99
N ALA A 679 19.97 0.14 -10.68
CA ALA A 679 21.07 -0.37 -11.50
C ALA A 679 21.12 0.20 -12.93
N SER A 680 20.44 1.31 -13.23
CA SER A 680 20.50 1.99 -14.51
C SER A 680 20.52 3.51 -14.33
N ARG A 681 20.75 4.24 -15.42
CA ARG A 681 20.67 5.71 -15.47
C ARG A 681 19.36 6.18 -16.11
N HIS A 682 18.37 5.29 -16.21
CA HIS A 682 17.07 5.61 -16.78
C HIS A 682 16.24 6.45 -15.80
N LEU A 683 15.82 7.63 -16.23
CA LEU A 683 15.10 8.60 -15.41
C LEU A 683 13.63 8.16 -15.23
N LEU A 684 13.13 8.22 -14.01
CA LEU A 684 11.73 7.89 -13.69
C LEU A 684 10.76 8.93 -14.25
N GLY A 685 9.51 8.52 -14.45
CA GLY A 685 8.50 9.26 -15.20
C GLY A 685 8.21 10.66 -14.70
N LEU A 686 8.06 10.89 -13.40
CA LEU A 686 7.84 12.22 -12.84
C LEU A 686 9.01 13.17 -13.12
N HIS A 687 10.24 12.69 -12.95
CA HIS A 687 11.43 13.50 -13.19
C HIS A 687 11.65 13.77 -14.68
N ASN A 688 11.29 12.82 -15.53
CA ASN A 688 11.27 13.02 -16.97
C ASN A 688 10.18 14.03 -17.39
N LEU A 689 8.98 13.96 -16.79
CA LEU A 689 7.91 14.95 -16.97
C LEU A 689 8.43 16.36 -16.66
N LYS A 690 9.03 16.53 -15.48
CA LYS A 690 9.58 17.82 -15.07
C LYS A 690 10.60 18.36 -16.05
N ARG A 691 11.56 17.52 -16.47
CA ARG A 691 12.61 17.90 -17.42
C ARG A 691 12.03 18.40 -18.74
N ARG A 692 11.11 17.65 -19.34
CA ARG A 692 10.52 18.03 -20.64
C ARG A 692 9.64 19.26 -20.56
N GLN A 693 8.95 19.48 -19.41
CA GLN A 693 8.13 20.68 -19.19
C GLN A 693 8.99 21.93 -19.00
N LEU A 694 10.08 21.85 -18.25
CA LEU A 694 11.06 22.93 -18.14
C LEU A 694 11.62 23.31 -19.51
N GLN A 695 11.98 22.31 -20.34
CA GLN A 695 12.46 22.55 -21.70
C GLN A 695 11.39 23.25 -22.57
N LYS A 696 10.12 22.85 -22.47
CA LYS A 696 9.01 23.53 -23.18
C LYS A 696 8.81 24.98 -22.74
N LEU A 697 9.15 25.32 -21.49
CA LEU A 697 9.12 26.69 -20.98
C LEU A 697 10.40 27.49 -21.29
N GLY A 698 11.29 26.93 -22.10
CA GLY A 698 12.52 27.60 -22.54
C GLY A 698 13.67 27.55 -21.54
N TYR A 699 13.61 26.64 -20.53
CA TYR A 699 14.74 26.39 -19.65
C TYR A 699 15.72 25.41 -20.26
N VAL A 700 17.02 25.67 -20.13
CA VAL A 700 18.07 24.68 -20.29
C VAL A 700 18.22 23.91 -18.98
N VAL A 701 17.96 22.60 -19.02
CA VAL A 701 18.02 21.77 -17.82
C VAL A 701 19.44 21.23 -17.65
N VAL A 702 20.10 21.68 -16.58
CA VAL A 702 21.44 21.23 -16.17
C VAL A 702 21.29 20.18 -15.09
N GLU A 703 21.75 18.96 -15.34
CA GLU A 703 21.63 17.86 -14.39
C GLU A 703 22.93 17.61 -13.63
N LEU A 704 22.82 17.56 -12.30
CA LEU A 704 23.87 17.13 -11.39
C LEU A 704 23.48 15.74 -10.82
N PRO A 705 23.74 14.64 -11.57
CA PRO A 705 23.31 13.33 -11.16
C PRO A 705 24.13 12.79 -9.99
N TYR A 706 23.51 11.99 -9.12
CA TYR A 706 24.13 11.50 -7.88
C TYR A 706 25.45 10.72 -8.11
N TRP A 707 25.59 10.02 -9.23
CA TRP A 707 26.83 9.28 -9.54
C TRP A 707 28.00 10.16 -9.94
N GLU A 708 27.77 11.42 -10.28
CA GLU A 708 28.81 12.44 -10.55
C GLU A 708 28.98 13.37 -9.33
N TRP A 709 27.87 13.90 -8.81
CA TRP A 709 27.90 14.94 -7.77
C TRP A 709 28.25 14.39 -6.38
N PHE A 710 27.67 13.26 -5.95
CA PHE A 710 27.88 12.75 -4.58
C PHE A 710 29.32 12.30 -4.29
N PRO A 711 30.07 11.66 -5.21
CA PRO A 711 31.50 11.41 -5.01
C PRO A 711 32.31 12.70 -4.84
N LEU A 712 31.92 13.79 -5.51
CA LEU A 712 32.59 15.09 -5.42
C LEU A 712 32.35 15.78 -4.09
N LEU A 713 31.30 15.48 -3.33
CA LEU A 713 31.04 16.07 -2.00
C LEU A 713 32.20 15.84 -1.03
N LYS A 714 32.99 14.79 -1.21
CA LYS A 714 34.18 14.46 -0.42
C LYS A 714 35.48 15.04 -0.99
N ARG A 715 35.43 15.75 -2.12
CA ARG A 715 36.57 16.32 -2.82
C ARG A 715 36.81 17.78 -2.42
N THR A 716 37.88 18.35 -2.96
CA THR A 716 38.24 19.74 -2.72
C THR A 716 37.23 20.72 -3.30
N ARG A 717 37.18 21.94 -2.74
CA ARG A 717 36.29 23.00 -3.26
C ARG A 717 36.59 23.34 -4.72
N SER A 718 37.86 23.33 -5.11
CA SER A 718 38.28 23.63 -6.50
C SER A 718 37.77 22.59 -7.48
N GLU A 719 37.81 21.29 -7.15
CA GLU A 719 37.28 20.24 -8.00
C GLU A 719 35.74 20.35 -8.17
N LYS A 720 35.03 20.67 -7.09
CA LYS A 720 33.58 20.90 -7.13
C LYS A 720 33.23 22.10 -8.01
N LEU A 721 33.92 23.22 -7.86
CA LEU A 721 33.70 24.41 -8.67
C LEU A 721 34.04 24.16 -10.16
N ALA A 722 35.13 23.47 -10.46
CA ALA A 722 35.47 23.11 -11.83
C ALA A 722 34.38 22.25 -12.51
N TYR A 723 33.83 21.27 -11.76
CA TYR A 723 32.73 20.45 -12.26
C TYR A 723 31.45 21.27 -12.50
N LEU A 724 31.05 22.12 -11.54
CA LEU A 724 29.87 22.96 -11.68
C LEU A 724 30.02 23.98 -12.82
N HIS A 725 31.20 24.59 -12.96
CA HIS A 725 31.52 25.49 -14.04
C HIS A 725 31.38 24.81 -15.42
N GLN A 726 31.97 23.62 -15.55
CA GLN A 726 31.84 22.84 -16.78
C GLN A 726 30.38 22.52 -17.09
N LYS A 727 29.59 22.10 -16.10
CA LYS A 727 28.15 21.75 -16.29
C LYS A 727 27.29 22.96 -16.66
N ILE A 728 27.56 24.13 -16.14
CA ILE A 728 26.74 25.32 -16.33
C ILE A 728 27.11 26.06 -17.61
N PHE A 729 28.40 26.14 -17.97
CA PHE A 729 28.89 26.91 -19.11
C PHE A 729 29.24 26.07 -20.35
N SER A 730 29.11 24.73 -20.27
CA SER A 730 29.30 23.83 -21.43
C SER A 730 28.01 23.14 -21.84
N SER A 731 26.87 23.57 -21.29
CA SER A 731 25.56 22.95 -21.52
C SER A 731 24.81 23.56 -22.70
#